data_679a0fdb5d804d8686f088f8feb06349
#
_entry.id   679a0fdb5d804d8686f088f8feb06349
#
_cell.length_a   1.000
_cell.length_b   1.000
_cell.length_c   1.000
_cell.angle_alpha   90.00
_cell.angle_beta   90.00
_cell.angle_gamma   90.00
#
_symmetry.space_group_name_H-M   'P 1'
#
loop_
_entity.id
_entity.type
_entity.pdbx_description
1 polymer ?
#
loop_
_entity_poly.entity_id
_entity_poly.type
_entity_poly.pdbx_seq_one_letter_code
_entity_poly.pdbx_strand_id
1 'polypeptide(L)'
;MAVNFPVFRRKFPLLVTGGLLAIQPLATVTAAPGEQFACQPSASGAWDCSSQNSASTVPRPQHGATSVSAGGTAASSSKSSGSPSSAAGEEPKQLVTESGGRGLKSRSSDYSHLDWIPRDKLTAAQQAEMGPYCSGAYVEPVRPGMNDKTPNDEAPTYVSAKVSRYEQEKQIATLAGNVVLRQGSMQVEADEANLHQAENRGELVGNVKLRDNGALIVGDHAELQLDNGAAKIDNAEYVMHQAQIRGSALYAKRQEDAIIQLKDGTYTRCEPGSNAWVMKGNNIKLNPATGFGTATNATLRVKDIPVFYTPYIYFPIDNRRQSGFLAPSFASSTDTGFTLTTPYYFNLAPNYDATLYPHYMVKRGLLMEGEFRYLTHSSEGQVNAAYLNDKNDDRKDFPQYTDTRWLYGWKNVSGLDSRLMAQVDYTRISDPYYFQDLDTSLGIGSPTYVNQQGILTYRGDSYTAKLNAQSYQLATVTDVTPYDRLPQLTLDGKLPFNPGGLNFTYSTEAVRFDRDLDEGFYRRNEDDPNLYARPDTNIQGLARATGDRFHAEPGISLPMNRSWGFLTPTVKAMYTKYDLDLDSKGKATLPSYLDYDSSPDRSLGLAKLDSGLYFDRDTTFGGTKFRQTLEPRAMYLYVPYKDQDNLPTFDTGEFTFSYDSLWRENRFTGRDRIGDANQLSLGLGSRFIEDDGFERAYVAAGQIYYFSDRRVQLPGLTEDDLRASGAKNPDADTWRSPYALTGIYRFNHDWFASSDFNWNPNTHHTDNGNLMFHYQPEADPRKVLNAGYRYRADSKRFNPNTGQFEYGSDEYKIEQHDFSFIWPVLPQWAAIGRWQFDYNKSRTLEAFGGFEYDSCCWKLRLINRYWVDYDDDEYITSTSKADHGVFLQIILKGLGGVVGNQVEGFLDQGIQGYRQREDNAM
;
A
#
# COMPACT_ATOMS: atom_id res chain seq x y z
N MET A 1 -23.89 11.73 -36.44
CA MET A 1 -25.08 10.88 -36.60
C MET A 1 -25.47 10.41 -35.21
N ALA A 2 -26.62 10.82 -34.73
CA ALA A 2 -27.13 10.45 -33.41
C ALA A 2 -27.83 9.10 -33.52
N VAL A 3 -27.49 8.16 -32.66
CA VAL A 3 -28.23 6.88 -32.54
C VAL A 3 -28.86 6.83 -31.16
N ASN A 4 -30.20 6.93 -31.16
CA ASN A 4 -31.06 6.73 -30.00
C ASN A 4 -31.17 5.24 -29.65
N PHE A 5 -30.99 4.88 -28.36
CA PHE A 5 -31.42 3.58 -27.84
C PHE A 5 -32.68 3.75 -26.96
N PRO A 6 -33.70 2.87 -27.11
CA PRO A 6 -34.93 2.96 -26.35
C PRO A 6 -34.83 2.24 -25.00
N VAL A 7 -35.44 2.89 -24.01
CA VAL A 7 -35.62 2.40 -22.64
C VAL A 7 -36.69 1.31 -22.62
N PHE A 8 -36.36 0.09 -22.19
CA PHE A 8 -37.32 -0.96 -21.88
C PHE A 8 -37.53 -1.06 -20.36
N ARG A 9 -38.66 -0.51 -19.88
CA ARG A 9 -39.23 -0.86 -18.58
C ARG A 9 -40.00 -2.16 -18.71
N ARG A 10 -39.62 -3.19 -17.94
CA ARG A 10 -40.53 -4.30 -17.63
C ARG A 10 -40.62 -4.49 -16.11
N LYS A 11 -41.84 -4.33 -15.59
CA LYS A 11 -42.27 -4.73 -14.24
C LYS A 11 -42.42 -6.25 -14.23
N PHE A 12 -41.93 -6.92 -13.15
CA PHE A 12 -42.40 -8.26 -12.79
C PHE A 12 -42.84 -8.27 -11.31
N PRO A 13 -43.89 -9.00 -10.96
CA PRO A 13 -44.50 -8.96 -9.65
C PRO A 13 -43.90 -9.95 -8.65
N LEU A 14 -43.97 -9.57 -7.37
CA LEU A 14 -43.67 -10.44 -6.22
C LEU A 14 -44.58 -11.68 -6.19
N LEU A 15 -44.00 -12.84 -5.95
CA LEU A 15 -44.68 -14.02 -5.42
C LEU A 15 -43.90 -14.48 -4.16
N VAL A 16 -44.59 -14.38 -3.03
CA VAL A 16 -44.23 -14.88 -1.72
C VAL A 16 -44.56 -16.36 -1.64
N THR A 17 -43.59 -17.23 -1.37
CA THR A 17 -43.86 -18.52 -0.75
C THR A 17 -42.83 -18.80 0.32
N GLY A 18 -43.32 -19.03 1.53
CA GLY A 18 -42.55 -19.24 2.74
C GLY A 18 -41.91 -20.61 2.79
N GLY A 19 -40.76 -20.65 3.41
CA GLY A 19 -40.06 -21.84 3.85
C GLY A 19 -39.36 -21.55 5.17
N LEU A 20 -39.90 -22.10 6.25
CA LEU A 20 -39.30 -22.10 7.60
C LEU A 20 -38.00 -22.87 7.56
N LEU A 21 -36.91 -22.24 7.97
CA LEU A 21 -35.68 -22.90 8.42
C LEU A 21 -35.28 -22.31 9.77
N ALA A 22 -35.17 -23.19 10.75
CA ALA A 22 -34.86 -22.89 12.12
C ALA A 22 -33.51 -22.20 12.29
N ILE A 23 -33.54 -21.00 12.88
CA ILE A 23 -32.34 -20.27 13.29
C ILE A 23 -32.18 -20.53 14.78
N GLN A 24 -31.04 -21.12 15.16
CA GLN A 24 -30.58 -21.16 16.56
C GLN A 24 -30.19 -19.75 17.00
N PRO A 25 -30.51 -19.34 18.21
CA PRO A 25 -30.21 -17.96 18.64
C PRO A 25 -28.74 -17.79 19.03
N LEU A 26 -28.09 -16.81 18.43
CA LEU A 26 -26.86 -16.20 18.93
C LEU A 26 -27.14 -15.56 20.31
N ALA A 27 -26.30 -15.87 21.27
CA ALA A 27 -26.35 -15.30 22.60
C ALA A 27 -26.20 -13.78 22.55
N THR A 28 -27.26 -13.07 22.87
CA THR A 28 -27.24 -11.65 23.14
C THR A 28 -26.59 -11.41 24.50
N VAL A 29 -25.46 -10.67 24.48
CA VAL A 29 -24.90 -10.09 25.70
C VAL A 29 -25.86 -8.99 26.16
N THR A 30 -26.63 -9.27 27.18
CA THR A 30 -27.45 -8.25 27.86
C THR A 30 -26.55 -7.40 28.73
N ALA A 31 -26.54 -6.09 28.49
CA ALA A 31 -25.99 -5.12 29.44
C ALA A 31 -26.70 -5.22 30.79
N ALA A 32 -25.94 -5.15 31.87
CA ALA A 32 -26.48 -5.16 33.22
C ALA A 32 -27.39 -3.93 33.44
N PRO A 33 -28.50 -4.06 34.17
CA PRO A 33 -29.38 -2.93 34.47
C PRO A 33 -28.63 -1.91 35.33
N GLY A 34 -28.74 -0.61 34.93
CA GLY A 34 -28.16 0.49 35.69
C GLY A 34 -28.71 0.55 37.13
N GLU A 35 -27.81 0.78 38.09
CA GLU A 35 -28.15 0.99 39.51
C GLU A 35 -29.08 2.20 39.63
N GLN A 36 -30.27 2.00 40.23
CA GLN A 36 -31.15 3.11 40.56
C GLN A 36 -30.80 3.60 41.97
N PHE A 37 -30.55 4.87 42.10
CA PHE A 37 -30.30 5.56 43.37
C PHE A 37 -31.53 6.38 43.76
N ALA A 38 -31.99 6.19 44.99
CA ALA A 38 -33.00 7.06 45.60
C ALA A 38 -32.28 8.15 46.43
N CYS A 39 -32.50 9.41 46.09
CA CYS A 39 -31.89 10.56 46.78
C CYS A 39 -32.91 11.28 47.62
N GLN A 40 -32.60 11.55 48.92
CA GLN A 40 -33.40 12.36 49.84
C GLN A 40 -32.58 13.55 50.35
N PRO A 41 -33.23 14.71 50.56
CA PRO A 41 -32.51 15.85 51.14
C PRO A 41 -32.18 15.61 52.63
N SER A 42 -30.91 15.74 52.98
CA SER A 42 -30.47 15.63 54.36
C SER A 42 -30.70 16.94 55.14
N ALA A 43 -30.76 16.88 56.46
CA ALA A 43 -30.95 18.05 57.30
C ALA A 43 -29.83 19.09 57.26
N SER A 44 -28.71 18.80 56.55
CA SER A 44 -27.58 19.67 56.31
C SER A 44 -27.60 20.33 54.94
N GLY A 45 -28.65 20.16 54.11
CA GLY A 45 -28.79 20.76 52.80
C GLY A 45 -28.02 20.02 51.69
N ALA A 46 -27.43 18.87 51.97
CA ALA A 46 -26.86 17.99 50.97
C ALA A 46 -27.82 16.88 50.64
N TRP A 47 -27.77 16.37 49.39
CA TRP A 47 -28.56 15.20 49.00
C TRP A 47 -27.83 13.91 49.37
N ASP A 48 -28.48 13.02 50.14
CA ASP A 48 -27.98 11.70 50.49
C ASP A 48 -28.61 10.69 49.57
N CYS A 49 -27.81 10.01 48.73
CA CYS A 49 -28.24 9.06 47.71
C CYS A 49 -27.83 7.65 48.09
N SER A 50 -28.77 6.75 48.33
CA SER A 50 -28.50 5.35 48.62
C SER A 50 -28.94 4.44 47.47
N SER A 51 -28.12 3.45 47.15
CA SER A 51 -28.46 2.44 46.13
C SER A 51 -29.46 1.43 46.72
N GLN A 52 -30.57 1.23 46.03
CA GLN A 52 -31.49 0.13 46.33
C GLN A 52 -31.01 -1.16 45.67
N ASN A 53 -30.21 -1.97 46.38
CA ASN A 53 -30.06 -3.37 46.03
C ASN A 53 -30.19 -4.24 47.29
N SER A 54 -31.25 -5.07 47.27
CA SER A 54 -31.58 -6.06 48.27
C SER A 54 -30.56 -7.18 48.32
N ALA A 55 -30.26 -7.61 49.52
CA ALA A 55 -29.35 -8.67 49.88
C ALA A 55 -29.59 -10.02 49.20
N SER A 56 -28.50 -10.68 48.82
CA SER A 56 -28.36 -12.12 48.92
C SER A 56 -26.88 -12.51 49.20
N THR A 57 -26.71 -13.13 50.30
CA THR A 57 -25.51 -13.70 50.87
C THR A 57 -25.02 -14.94 50.12
N VAL A 58 -23.76 -14.99 49.76
CA VAL A 58 -22.95 -16.26 49.63
C VAL A 58 -21.46 -15.96 49.92
N PRO A 59 -20.73 -16.85 50.55
CA PRO A 59 -19.57 -16.53 51.37
C PRO A 59 -18.23 -16.56 50.61
N ARG A 60 -17.33 -15.79 51.17
CA ARG A 60 -15.92 -15.62 50.80
C ARG A 60 -15.04 -16.78 51.31
N PRO A 61 -14.10 -17.30 50.60
CA PRO A 61 -12.96 -18.00 51.17
C PRO A 61 -11.79 -17.05 51.45
N GLN A 62 -11.35 -17.11 52.65
CA GLN A 62 -10.11 -16.54 53.14
C GLN A 62 -8.92 -17.46 52.78
N HIS A 63 -7.82 -16.83 52.34
CA HIS A 63 -6.44 -17.25 52.61
C HIS A 63 -5.60 -16.02 52.37
N GLY A 64 -4.81 -15.50 53.21
CA GLY A 64 -3.93 -15.98 54.21
C GLY A 64 -2.66 -15.11 54.02
N ALA A 65 -2.50 -14.10 54.91
CA ALA A 65 -1.33 -13.24 54.91
C ALA A 65 -0.12 -13.98 55.48
N THR A 66 1.03 -13.81 54.88
CA THR A 66 2.31 -13.95 55.59
C THR A 66 3.23 -12.76 55.31
N SER A 67 3.39 -12.03 56.34
CA SER A 67 4.39 -10.99 56.52
C SER A 67 5.78 -11.56 56.76
N VAL A 68 6.82 -11.03 56.13
CA VAL A 68 8.16 -11.07 56.69
C VAL A 68 8.76 -9.70 56.53
N SER A 69 9.10 -9.15 57.67
CA SER A 69 9.77 -7.90 57.90
C SER A 69 11.29 -8.07 58.04
N ALA A 70 11.97 -6.96 58.06
CA ALA A 70 13.26 -6.63 58.59
C ALA A 70 14.39 -6.52 57.57
N GLY A 71 15.12 -5.54 57.53
CA GLY A 71 15.77 -4.54 58.34
C GLY A 71 16.86 -3.94 57.49
N GLY A 72 17.10 -2.70 57.42
CA GLY A 72 17.77 -1.89 58.43
C GLY A 72 19.18 -1.57 58.02
N THR A 73 19.47 -0.31 58.00
CA THR A 73 20.68 0.48 58.35
C THR A 73 21.20 1.34 57.20
N ALA A 74 21.05 2.62 57.21
CA ALA A 74 21.62 3.74 57.95
C ALA A 74 23.07 4.12 57.64
N ALA A 75 23.19 5.41 57.30
CA ALA A 75 24.32 6.31 57.48
C ALA A 75 25.45 6.24 56.43
N SER A 76 26.04 7.31 55.95
CA SER A 76 26.30 8.63 56.50
C SER A 76 26.88 9.58 55.46
N SER A 77 26.50 10.79 55.61
CA SER A 77 27.19 12.05 55.32
C SER A 77 28.68 12.11 54.96
N SER A 78 29.02 12.94 54.01
CA SER A 78 30.09 13.91 54.21
C SER A 78 29.97 15.13 53.29
N LYS A 79 30.04 16.29 53.90
CA LYS A 79 30.17 17.62 53.32
C LYS A 79 31.56 17.78 52.73
N SER A 80 31.70 18.53 51.65
CA SER A 80 32.77 19.53 51.57
C SER A 80 32.41 20.67 50.61
N SER A 81 32.61 21.81 51.16
CA SER A 81 32.49 23.17 50.71
C SER A 81 33.46 23.57 49.63
N GLY A 82 33.03 24.51 48.76
CA GLY A 82 33.94 25.29 47.94
C GLY A 82 33.19 26.15 46.91
N SER A 83 32.91 27.38 47.27
CA SER A 83 32.67 28.53 46.39
C SER A 83 33.91 29.41 46.43
N PRO A 84 34.11 30.45 45.57
CA PRO A 84 33.31 30.96 44.45
C PRO A 84 34.17 31.36 43.26
N SER A 85 33.56 31.59 42.12
CA SER A 85 34.02 32.64 41.21
C SER A 85 32.93 33.01 40.19
N SER A 86 32.63 34.26 40.18
CA SER A 86 31.73 35.01 39.34
C SER A 86 32.10 34.94 37.83
N ALA A 87 31.14 34.61 36.99
CA ALA A 87 31.06 35.14 35.64
C ALA A 87 29.59 35.31 35.27
N ALA A 88 29.23 36.56 35.03
CA ALA A 88 27.94 36.99 34.54
C ALA A 88 27.68 36.35 33.16
N GLY A 89 26.75 35.42 33.13
CA GLY A 89 26.18 34.89 31.91
C GLY A 89 24.77 35.45 31.79
N GLU A 90 24.52 36.17 30.72
CA GLU A 90 23.21 36.70 30.33
C GLU A 90 22.15 35.61 30.38
N GLU A 91 21.08 35.85 31.14
CA GLU A 91 19.83 35.12 31.02
C GLU A 91 19.36 35.20 29.56
N PRO A 92 18.95 34.10 28.95
CA PRO A 92 18.30 34.17 27.64
C PRO A 92 16.98 34.90 27.85
N LYS A 93 16.89 36.09 27.26
CA LYS A 93 15.65 36.86 27.13
C LYS A 93 14.61 35.91 26.56
N GLN A 94 13.62 35.55 27.38
CA GLN A 94 12.37 34.95 26.86
C GLN A 94 11.84 35.87 25.78
N LEU A 95 11.90 35.46 24.56
CA LEU A 95 11.16 36.08 23.47
C LEU A 95 9.69 35.94 23.82
N VAL A 96 9.09 37.00 24.28
CA VAL A 96 7.65 37.16 24.40
C VAL A 96 7.15 37.08 22.98
N THR A 97 6.60 35.95 22.60
CA THR A 97 5.87 35.79 21.34
C THR A 97 4.64 36.65 21.45
N GLU A 98 4.63 37.80 20.82
CA GLU A 98 3.42 38.58 20.57
C GLU A 98 2.47 37.73 19.69
N SER A 99 1.75 36.81 20.29
CA SER A 99 0.46 36.43 19.78
C SER A 99 -0.45 37.61 20.03
N GLY A 100 -1.04 38.18 19.01
CA GLY A 100 -1.79 39.43 19.02
C GLY A 100 -3.07 39.48 19.86
N GLY A 101 -2.99 38.97 21.09
CA GLY A 101 -3.87 39.23 22.21
C GLY A 101 -3.02 39.82 23.31
N ARG A 102 -3.48 40.82 24.03
CA ARG A 102 -2.85 41.37 25.24
C ARG A 102 -2.49 40.20 26.13
N GLY A 103 -1.21 39.98 26.33
CA GLY A 103 -0.53 38.84 26.93
C GLY A 103 -1.34 38.03 27.93
N LEU A 104 -1.71 36.82 27.54
CA LEU A 104 -2.03 35.75 28.48
C LEU A 104 -0.81 35.52 29.36
N LYS A 105 -0.92 35.80 30.67
CA LYS A 105 0.07 35.34 31.62
C LYS A 105 0.14 33.83 31.51
N SER A 106 1.33 33.26 31.22
CA SER A 106 1.54 31.82 31.25
C SER A 106 0.97 31.28 32.58
N ARG A 107 -0.14 30.51 32.48
CA ARG A 107 -0.87 30.04 33.65
C ARG A 107 -0.14 28.90 34.34
N SER A 108 0.63 28.12 33.63
CA SER A 108 1.39 26.99 34.20
C SER A 108 2.45 26.54 33.20
N SER A 109 3.62 26.19 33.72
CA SER A 109 4.69 25.60 32.89
C SER A 109 4.48 24.11 32.60
N ASP A 110 3.54 23.45 33.26
CA ASP A 110 3.24 22.03 33.11
C ASP A 110 2.07 21.75 32.15
N TYR A 111 1.37 22.79 31.68
CA TYR A 111 0.19 22.71 30.77
C TYR A 111 -0.96 21.81 31.26
N SER A 112 -0.98 21.44 32.55
CA SER A 112 -2.04 20.59 33.10
C SER A 112 -3.43 21.25 33.03
N HIS A 113 -3.49 22.57 32.95
CA HIS A 113 -4.73 23.33 32.80
C HIS A 113 -5.40 23.07 31.42
N LEU A 114 -4.65 22.56 30.47
CA LEU A 114 -5.12 22.13 29.13
C LEU A 114 -5.31 20.60 29.02
N ASP A 115 -5.36 19.89 30.14
CA ASP A 115 -5.42 18.41 30.19
C ASP A 115 -4.22 17.72 29.53
N TRP A 116 -3.06 18.38 29.45
CA TRP A 116 -1.84 17.81 28.94
C TRP A 116 -1.22 16.86 29.97
N ILE A 117 -0.97 15.63 29.55
CA ILE A 117 -0.34 14.58 30.33
C ILE A 117 0.99 14.21 29.68
N PRO A 118 2.13 14.36 30.35
CA PRO A 118 3.42 13.90 29.86
C PRO A 118 3.45 12.40 29.61
N ARG A 119 4.26 11.95 28.65
CA ARG A 119 4.33 10.57 28.19
C ARG A 119 4.57 9.53 29.30
N ASP A 120 5.42 9.87 30.25
CA ASP A 120 5.77 9.03 31.42
C ASP A 120 4.58 8.77 32.35
N LYS A 121 3.55 9.60 32.31
CA LYS A 121 2.33 9.48 33.11
C LYS A 121 1.14 8.90 32.36
N LEU A 122 1.28 8.65 31.05
CA LEU A 122 0.24 8.03 30.23
C LEU A 122 0.18 6.51 30.44
N THR A 123 -1.01 5.93 30.32
CA THR A 123 -1.17 4.47 30.31
C THR A 123 -0.57 3.86 29.04
N ALA A 124 -0.23 2.56 29.06
CA ALA A 124 0.33 1.87 27.92
C ALA A 124 -0.59 1.95 26.66
N ALA A 125 -1.91 1.88 26.84
CA ALA A 125 -2.87 2.05 25.76
C ALA A 125 -2.81 3.46 25.15
N GLN A 126 -2.78 4.51 25.98
CA GLN A 126 -2.66 5.88 25.50
C GLN A 126 -1.31 6.19 24.85
N GLN A 127 -0.23 5.55 25.32
CA GLN A 127 1.09 5.66 24.68
C GLN A 127 1.12 4.99 23.30
N ALA A 128 0.35 3.92 23.09
CA ALA A 128 0.26 3.25 21.81
C ALA A 128 -0.52 4.06 20.75
N GLU A 129 -1.48 4.89 21.17
CA GLU A 129 -2.27 5.75 20.28
C GLU A 129 -1.52 7.03 19.85
N MET A 130 -0.46 7.39 20.57
CA MET A 130 0.31 8.60 20.25
C MET A 130 1.52 8.29 19.39
N GLY A 131 1.90 9.24 18.54
CA GLY A 131 3.09 9.11 17.71
C GLY A 131 4.38 8.90 18.53
N PRO A 132 5.38 8.24 17.95
CA PRO A 132 6.61 7.87 18.67
C PRO A 132 7.41 9.06 19.21
N TYR A 133 7.25 10.22 18.62
CA TYR A 133 8.03 11.44 18.94
C TYR A 133 7.26 12.47 19.75
N CYS A 134 6.06 12.16 20.22
CA CYS A 134 5.29 13.04 21.07
C CYS A 134 5.73 12.92 22.54
N SER A 135 5.88 14.05 23.24
CA SER A 135 6.29 14.12 24.64
C SER A 135 5.14 13.94 25.62
N GLY A 136 3.90 13.96 25.14
CA GLY A 136 2.68 13.77 25.90
C GLY A 136 1.46 13.82 25.02
N ALA A 137 0.28 13.79 25.62
CA ALA A 137 -1.00 13.87 24.94
C ALA A 137 -2.04 14.66 25.74
N TYR A 138 -3.03 15.21 25.05
CA TYR A 138 -4.22 15.79 25.68
C TYR A 138 -5.21 14.68 25.98
N VAL A 139 -5.49 14.42 27.25
CA VAL A 139 -6.40 13.35 27.68
C VAL A 139 -7.56 13.96 28.44
N GLU A 140 -8.77 13.79 27.90
CA GLU A 140 -9.96 14.27 28.59
C GLU A 140 -10.19 13.52 29.90
N PRO A 141 -10.26 14.21 31.06
CA PRO A 141 -10.53 13.54 32.32
C PRO A 141 -11.95 12.94 32.35
N VAL A 142 -12.08 11.76 32.92
CA VAL A 142 -13.39 11.12 33.12
C VAL A 142 -14.21 11.98 34.06
N ARG A 143 -15.43 12.34 33.64
CA ARG A 143 -16.34 13.20 34.37
C ARG A 143 -17.80 12.70 34.27
N PRO A 144 -18.63 12.99 35.26
CA PRO A 144 -20.06 12.67 35.20
C PRO A 144 -20.72 13.36 34.01
N GLY A 145 -21.60 12.66 33.31
CA GLY A 145 -22.31 13.19 32.14
C GLY A 145 -21.51 13.27 30.85
N MET A 146 -20.25 12.84 30.82
CA MET A 146 -19.37 12.90 29.62
C MET A 146 -20.00 12.27 28.37
N ASN A 147 -20.78 11.19 28.53
CA ASN A 147 -21.45 10.46 27.46
C ASN A 147 -22.94 10.74 27.36
N ASP A 148 -23.43 11.76 28.06
CA ASP A 148 -24.84 12.15 28.00
C ASP A 148 -25.15 12.79 26.65
N LYS A 149 -26.10 12.22 25.92
CA LYS A 149 -26.53 12.69 24.60
C LYS A 149 -27.82 13.51 24.65
N THR A 150 -28.36 13.75 25.87
CA THR A 150 -29.56 14.58 26.05
C THR A 150 -29.29 16.00 25.53
N PRO A 151 -30.14 16.54 24.66
CA PRO A 151 -30.02 17.92 24.20
C PRO A 151 -29.93 18.89 25.39
N ASN A 152 -29.16 19.93 25.28
CA ASN A 152 -28.92 20.85 26.41
C ASN A 152 -30.21 21.54 26.89
N ASP A 153 -31.15 21.80 26.00
CA ASP A 153 -32.46 22.39 26.30
C ASP A 153 -33.37 21.46 27.09
N GLU A 154 -33.19 20.13 26.99
CA GLU A 154 -33.95 19.13 27.73
C GLU A 154 -33.18 18.63 28.98
N ALA A 155 -31.88 18.87 29.06
CA ALA A 155 -31.06 18.34 30.14
C ALA A 155 -31.15 19.19 31.42
N PRO A 156 -31.31 18.57 32.61
CA PRO A 156 -31.31 19.29 33.88
C PRO A 156 -29.96 19.93 34.17
N THR A 157 -29.99 21.14 34.72
CA THR A 157 -28.76 21.84 35.15
C THR A 157 -28.41 21.50 36.61
N TYR A 158 -27.22 20.95 36.82
CA TYR A 158 -26.68 20.67 38.14
C TYR A 158 -25.67 21.76 38.52
N VAL A 159 -25.75 22.27 39.74
CA VAL A 159 -24.88 23.33 40.23
C VAL A 159 -24.25 22.90 41.54
N SER A 160 -22.93 23.12 41.68
CA SER A 160 -22.16 22.86 42.89
C SER A 160 -21.24 24.04 43.16
N ALA A 161 -21.15 24.51 44.43
CA ALA A 161 -20.25 25.56 44.88
C ALA A 161 -20.01 25.42 46.37
N LYS A 162 -18.91 26.02 46.93
CA LYS A 162 -18.65 26.06 48.36
C LYS A 162 -19.59 27.02 49.11
N VAL A 163 -19.92 28.13 48.48
CA VAL A 163 -20.78 29.19 49.03
C VAL A 163 -21.80 29.58 47.98
N SER A 164 -23.04 29.69 48.37
CA SER A 164 -24.11 30.22 47.55
C SER A 164 -24.88 31.30 48.28
N ARG A 165 -25.18 32.40 47.58
CA ARG A 165 -25.99 33.50 48.06
C ARG A 165 -27.03 33.82 47.01
N TYR A 166 -28.31 33.95 47.41
CA TYR A 166 -29.40 34.32 46.53
C TYR A 166 -30.03 35.65 46.95
N GLU A 167 -30.07 36.59 45.99
CA GLU A 167 -30.70 37.90 46.13
C GLU A 167 -32.06 37.85 45.43
N GLN A 168 -33.09 37.68 46.20
CA GLN A 168 -34.47 37.46 45.72
C GLN A 168 -35.01 38.64 44.91
N GLU A 169 -34.73 39.90 45.34
CA GLU A 169 -35.17 41.10 44.63
C GLU A 169 -34.61 41.25 43.21
N LYS A 170 -33.40 40.80 43.01
CA LYS A 170 -32.68 40.81 41.72
C LYS A 170 -32.73 39.50 40.96
N GLN A 171 -33.22 38.44 41.58
CA GLN A 171 -33.18 37.07 41.08
C GLN A 171 -31.77 36.63 40.62
N ILE A 172 -30.75 37.00 41.42
CA ILE A 172 -29.34 36.67 41.17
C ILE A 172 -28.86 35.65 42.21
N ALA A 173 -28.34 34.53 41.71
CA ALA A 173 -27.62 33.58 42.57
C ALA A 173 -26.10 33.79 42.37
N THR A 174 -25.43 34.19 43.42
CA THR A 174 -23.92 34.29 43.45
C THR A 174 -23.38 33.02 44.05
N LEU A 175 -22.51 32.37 43.35
CA LEU A 175 -21.80 31.13 43.70
C LEU A 175 -20.33 31.41 43.80
N ALA A 176 -19.67 30.93 44.87
CA ALA A 176 -18.23 31.14 45.01
C ALA A 176 -17.51 29.88 45.53
N GLY A 177 -16.28 29.70 45.06
CA GLY A 177 -15.39 28.61 45.42
C GLY A 177 -15.68 27.29 44.73
N ASN A 178 -14.85 26.94 43.75
CA ASN A 178 -14.91 25.72 42.94
C ASN A 178 -16.34 25.52 42.35
N VAL A 179 -16.85 26.52 41.70
CA VAL A 179 -18.16 26.46 41.03
C VAL A 179 -18.11 25.46 39.87
N VAL A 180 -19.06 24.51 39.84
CA VAL A 180 -19.23 23.56 38.74
C VAL A 180 -20.69 23.61 38.29
N LEU A 181 -20.91 23.92 37.03
CA LEU A 181 -22.17 23.88 36.35
C LEU A 181 -22.17 22.72 35.34
N ARG A 182 -23.19 21.89 35.36
CA ARG A 182 -23.25 20.71 34.45
C ARG A 182 -24.65 20.59 33.85
N GLN A 183 -24.70 20.43 32.53
CA GLN A 183 -25.92 20.26 31.76
C GLN A 183 -25.66 19.32 30.58
N GLY A 184 -26.25 18.14 30.59
CA GLY A 184 -25.95 17.09 29.62
C GLY A 184 -24.45 16.76 29.61
N SER A 185 -23.81 16.76 28.43
CA SER A 185 -22.37 16.56 28.25
C SER A 185 -21.51 17.79 28.62
N MET A 186 -22.11 18.95 28.69
CA MET A 186 -21.41 20.21 28.99
C MET A 186 -21.11 20.33 30.49
N GLN A 187 -19.89 20.72 30.81
CA GLN A 187 -19.47 21.09 32.19
C GLN A 187 -18.68 22.37 32.15
N VAL A 188 -19.02 23.29 33.02
CA VAL A 188 -18.31 24.57 33.20
C VAL A 188 -17.83 24.68 34.64
N GLU A 189 -16.57 25.07 34.81
CA GLU A 189 -15.92 25.29 36.11
C GLU A 189 -15.47 26.74 36.16
N ALA A 190 -15.54 27.39 37.35
CA ALA A 190 -15.05 28.74 37.59
C ALA A 190 -14.76 28.97 39.10
N ASP A 191 -14.06 30.05 39.42
CA ASP A 191 -13.87 30.46 40.82
C ASP A 191 -15.16 31.06 41.38
N GLU A 192 -15.85 31.89 40.58
CA GLU A 192 -17.12 32.55 40.96
C GLU A 192 -18.09 32.50 39.78
N ALA A 193 -19.42 32.44 40.07
CA ALA A 193 -20.46 32.56 39.09
C ALA A 193 -21.66 33.39 39.61
N ASN A 194 -22.15 34.29 38.78
CA ASN A 194 -23.37 35.05 39.01
C ASN A 194 -24.45 34.56 38.03
N LEU A 195 -25.46 33.93 38.53
CA LEU A 195 -26.56 33.38 37.73
C LEU A 195 -27.78 34.30 37.80
N HIS A 196 -28.08 34.94 36.68
CA HIS A 196 -29.22 35.81 36.47
C HIS A 196 -30.40 34.97 36.03
N GLN A 197 -31.24 34.54 36.94
CA GLN A 197 -32.35 33.61 36.67
C GLN A 197 -33.39 34.18 35.71
N ALA A 198 -33.70 35.49 35.85
CA ALA A 198 -34.65 36.15 34.97
C ALA A 198 -34.24 36.20 33.50
N GLU A 199 -32.91 36.18 33.25
CA GLU A 199 -32.30 36.29 31.91
C GLU A 199 -31.78 34.93 31.40
N ASN A 200 -31.88 33.87 32.20
CA ASN A 200 -31.22 32.59 31.93
C ASN A 200 -29.75 32.73 31.59
N ARG A 201 -29.04 33.68 32.20
CA ARG A 201 -27.66 34.05 31.91
C ARG A 201 -26.75 33.82 33.14
N GLY A 202 -25.59 33.20 32.89
CA GLY A 202 -24.52 33.06 33.87
C GLY A 202 -23.32 33.91 33.46
N GLU A 203 -22.72 34.61 34.42
CA GLU A 203 -21.44 35.26 34.31
C GLU A 203 -20.46 34.53 35.22
N LEU A 204 -19.31 34.09 34.66
CA LEU A 204 -18.32 33.30 35.35
C LEU A 204 -16.98 34.05 35.36
N VAL A 205 -16.30 34.05 36.50
CA VAL A 205 -15.05 34.78 36.69
C VAL A 205 -14.00 33.89 37.33
N GLY A 206 -12.81 33.95 36.80
CA GLY A 206 -11.61 33.25 37.34
C GLY A 206 -11.54 31.78 36.95
N ASN A 207 -10.43 31.38 36.37
CA ASN A 207 -10.11 29.99 35.98
C ASN A 207 -11.24 29.24 35.29
N VAL A 208 -11.94 29.93 34.38
CA VAL A 208 -13.06 29.34 33.65
C VAL A 208 -12.61 28.20 32.79
N LYS A 209 -13.29 27.03 32.88
CA LYS A 209 -13.07 25.86 32.03
C LYS A 209 -14.40 25.36 31.53
N LEU A 210 -14.60 25.34 30.24
CA LEU A 210 -15.76 24.73 29.57
C LEU A 210 -15.32 23.46 28.85
N ARG A 211 -15.97 22.34 29.16
CA ARG A 211 -15.76 21.04 28.54
C ARG A 211 -17.05 20.58 27.88
N ASP A 212 -16.97 20.21 26.62
CA ASP A 212 -18.11 19.64 25.88
C ASP A 212 -17.62 18.88 24.66
N ASN A 213 -18.17 17.66 24.45
CA ASN A 213 -17.92 16.84 23.25
C ASN A 213 -16.43 16.72 22.84
N GLY A 214 -15.55 16.44 23.80
CA GLY A 214 -14.10 16.30 23.55
C GLY A 214 -13.34 17.60 23.32
N ALA A 215 -14.00 18.75 23.52
CA ALA A 215 -13.37 20.05 23.53
C ALA A 215 -13.20 20.60 24.94
N LEU A 216 -12.08 21.25 25.21
CA LEU A 216 -11.83 22.07 26.39
C LEU A 216 -11.55 23.50 25.96
N ILE A 217 -12.23 24.48 26.58
CA ILE A 217 -11.94 25.90 26.41
C ILE A 217 -11.66 26.49 27.80
N VAL A 218 -10.55 27.16 27.96
CA VAL A 218 -10.11 27.79 29.21
C VAL A 218 -10.04 29.29 28.99
N GLY A 219 -10.46 30.09 29.98
CA GLY A 219 -10.41 31.55 29.91
C GLY A 219 -10.43 32.21 31.27
N ASP A 220 -10.47 33.53 31.27
CA ASP A 220 -10.47 34.35 32.51
C ASP A 220 -11.87 34.75 32.92
N HIS A 221 -12.76 34.94 31.96
CA HIS A 221 -14.13 35.37 32.12
C HIS A 221 -15.00 34.66 31.08
N ALA A 222 -16.24 34.29 31.44
CA ALA A 222 -17.21 33.75 30.51
C ALA A 222 -18.64 34.26 30.76
N GLU A 223 -19.37 34.45 29.67
CA GLU A 223 -20.82 34.63 29.66
C GLU A 223 -21.43 33.34 29.09
N LEU A 224 -22.40 32.78 29.83
CA LEU A 224 -23.09 31.54 29.48
C LEU A 224 -24.59 31.80 29.40
N GLN A 225 -25.21 31.32 28.31
CA GLN A 225 -26.68 31.27 28.16
C GLN A 225 -27.15 29.86 28.56
N LEU A 226 -27.95 29.79 29.65
CA LEU A 226 -28.28 28.51 30.27
C LEU A 226 -29.38 27.72 29.52
N ASP A 227 -30.20 28.38 28.73
CA ASP A 227 -31.29 27.76 27.96
C ASP A 227 -30.80 27.00 26.73
N ASN A 228 -29.72 27.46 26.08
CA ASN A 228 -29.22 26.89 24.83
C ASN A 228 -27.74 26.51 24.86
N GLY A 229 -27.06 26.72 25.99
CA GLY A 229 -25.67 26.40 26.19
C GLY A 229 -24.67 27.24 25.37
N ALA A 230 -25.12 28.36 24.80
CA ALA A 230 -24.24 29.31 24.15
C ALA A 230 -23.29 29.96 25.18
N ALA A 231 -22.02 30.07 24.84
CA ALA A 231 -21.02 30.63 25.74
C ALA A 231 -20.02 31.50 24.98
N LYS A 232 -19.57 32.56 25.65
CA LYS A 232 -18.43 33.39 25.20
C LYS A 232 -17.38 33.42 26.29
N ILE A 233 -16.17 33.05 25.92
CA ILE A 233 -15.03 32.97 26.86
C ILE A 233 -13.93 33.91 26.37
N ASP A 234 -13.54 34.84 27.19
CA ASP A 234 -12.50 35.82 26.86
C ASP A 234 -11.12 35.32 27.22
N ASN A 235 -10.09 35.76 26.46
CA ASN A 235 -8.71 35.30 26.56
C ASN A 235 -8.61 33.77 26.53
N ALA A 236 -9.22 33.17 25.48
CA ALA A 236 -9.42 31.75 25.42
C ALA A 236 -8.19 30.97 24.96
N GLU A 237 -7.89 29.87 25.67
CA GLU A 237 -7.09 28.76 25.16
C GLU A 237 -8.00 27.56 24.96
N TYR A 238 -7.76 26.74 23.92
CA TYR A 238 -8.62 25.58 23.65
C TYR A 238 -7.83 24.36 23.25
N VAL A 239 -8.43 23.20 23.50
CA VAL A 239 -7.94 21.88 23.12
C VAL A 239 -9.07 21.05 22.54
N MET A 240 -8.79 20.34 21.45
CA MET A 240 -9.63 19.26 20.90
C MET A 240 -8.89 17.94 21.18
N HIS A 241 -9.38 17.17 22.16
CA HIS A 241 -8.68 15.99 22.68
C HIS A 241 -8.46 14.90 21.62
N GLN A 242 -9.52 14.54 20.85
CA GLN A 242 -9.41 13.47 19.86
C GLN A 242 -8.41 13.80 18.73
N ALA A 243 -8.37 15.03 18.29
CA ALA A 243 -7.49 15.48 17.22
C ALA A 243 -6.10 15.92 17.71
N GLN A 244 -5.90 15.99 19.03
CA GLN A 244 -4.66 16.51 19.65
C GLN A 244 -4.31 17.92 19.14
N ILE A 245 -5.32 18.78 19.01
CA ILE A 245 -5.23 20.14 18.49
C ILE A 245 -5.34 21.13 19.64
N ARG A 246 -4.58 22.20 19.56
CA ARG A 246 -4.67 23.32 20.49
C ARG A 246 -4.60 24.67 19.78
N GLY A 247 -5.00 25.70 20.50
CA GLY A 247 -4.83 27.07 20.06
C GLY A 247 -5.24 28.07 21.12
N SER A 248 -5.15 29.35 20.76
CA SER A 248 -5.57 30.47 21.58
C SER A 248 -6.42 31.42 20.75
N ALA A 249 -7.24 32.26 21.38
CA ALA A 249 -8.05 33.24 20.72
C ALA A 249 -8.28 34.44 21.62
N LEU A 250 -8.53 35.63 21.05
CA LEU A 250 -8.93 36.79 21.81
C LEU A 250 -10.21 36.50 22.61
N TYR A 251 -11.18 35.84 21.96
CA TYR A 251 -12.29 35.18 22.62
C TYR A 251 -12.75 33.95 21.82
N ALA A 252 -13.28 32.95 22.52
CA ALA A 252 -13.97 31.80 21.96
C ALA A 252 -15.48 31.95 22.22
N LYS A 253 -16.29 31.80 21.18
CA LYS A 253 -17.75 31.78 21.28
C LYS A 253 -18.27 30.41 20.88
N ARG A 254 -18.89 29.67 21.81
CA ARG A 254 -19.62 28.44 21.54
C ARG A 254 -21.07 28.84 21.18
N GLN A 255 -21.56 28.34 20.08
CA GLN A 255 -22.94 28.53 19.62
C GLN A 255 -23.84 27.39 20.09
N GLU A 256 -25.13 27.51 19.95
CA GLU A 256 -26.13 26.50 20.35
C GLU A 256 -25.89 25.13 19.73
N ASP A 257 -25.43 25.10 18.47
CA ASP A 257 -25.09 23.90 17.71
C ASP A 257 -23.66 23.37 17.97
N ALA A 258 -23.06 23.75 19.10
CA ALA A 258 -21.71 23.41 19.51
C ALA A 258 -20.59 23.91 18.58
N ILE A 259 -20.86 24.75 17.61
CA ILE A 259 -19.85 25.41 16.79
C ILE A 259 -19.04 26.37 17.64
N ILE A 260 -17.72 26.27 17.57
CA ILE A 260 -16.78 27.13 18.27
C ILE A 260 -16.24 28.18 17.30
N GLN A 261 -16.50 29.45 17.57
CA GLN A 261 -15.93 30.59 16.83
C GLN A 261 -14.80 31.21 17.62
N LEU A 262 -13.65 31.36 17.00
CA LEU A 262 -12.45 31.91 17.58
C LEU A 262 -12.09 33.23 16.87
N LYS A 263 -12.01 34.32 17.62
CA LYS A 263 -11.60 35.63 17.08
C LYS A 263 -10.09 35.79 17.23
N ASP A 264 -9.41 36.15 16.13
CA ASP A 264 -7.94 36.25 16.06
C ASP A 264 -7.28 34.98 16.62
N GLY A 265 -7.79 33.84 16.15
CA GLY A 265 -7.47 32.52 16.68
C GLY A 265 -6.20 31.93 16.09
N THR A 266 -5.62 31.01 16.84
CA THR A 266 -4.52 30.13 16.40
C THR A 266 -4.97 28.68 16.38
N TYR A 267 -4.31 27.88 15.59
CA TYR A 267 -4.56 26.46 15.43
C TYR A 267 -3.24 25.71 15.18
N THR A 268 -2.96 24.68 15.94
CA THR A 268 -1.80 23.83 15.75
C THR A 268 -2.01 22.45 16.37
N ARG A 269 -1.35 21.43 15.82
CA ARG A 269 -1.22 20.10 16.44
C ARG A 269 0.11 19.93 17.17
N CYS A 270 0.96 20.95 17.16
CA CYS A 270 2.22 20.91 17.89
C CYS A 270 2.00 20.94 19.39
N GLU A 271 2.89 20.26 20.10
CA GLU A 271 2.88 20.18 21.58
C GLU A 271 2.88 21.56 22.25
N PRO A 272 2.42 21.66 23.50
CA PRO A 272 2.48 22.91 24.24
C PRO A 272 3.93 23.44 24.29
N GLY A 273 4.07 24.75 24.12
CA GLY A 273 5.38 25.39 24.04
C GLY A 273 6.12 25.27 22.71
N SER A 274 5.67 24.41 21.80
CA SER A 274 6.22 24.32 20.44
C SER A 274 5.49 25.22 19.46
N ASN A 275 6.23 26.01 18.68
CA ASN A 275 5.76 26.84 17.57
C ASN A 275 6.32 26.37 16.22
N ALA A 276 6.62 25.06 16.09
CA ALA A 276 7.15 24.50 14.85
C ALA A 276 6.28 24.89 13.65
N TRP A 277 4.95 24.78 13.79
CA TRP A 277 4.02 25.44 12.89
C TRP A 277 2.73 25.86 13.62
N VAL A 278 2.16 26.98 13.22
CA VAL A 278 0.91 27.53 13.76
C VAL A 278 0.14 28.20 12.60
N MET A 279 -1.11 27.85 12.46
CA MET A 279 -2.04 28.60 11.60
C MET A 279 -2.72 29.70 12.44
N LYS A 280 -2.66 30.95 12.00
CA LYS A 280 -3.35 32.09 12.60
C LYS A 280 -4.43 32.62 11.65
N GLY A 281 -5.65 32.81 12.15
CA GLY A 281 -6.77 33.33 11.35
C GLY A 281 -7.58 34.39 12.12
N ASN A 282 -8.17 35.33 11.41
CA ASN A 282 -8.99 36.38 12.04
C ASN A 282 -10.29 35.84 12.64
N ASN A 283 -10.94 34.90 11.91
CA ASN A 283 -12.12 34.19 12.38
C ASN A 283 -11.91 32.71 12.04
N ILE A 284 -11.74 31.87 13.07
CA ILE A 284 -11.70 30.43 12.93
C ILE A 284 -13.02 29.88 13.46
N LYS A 285 -13.68 29.03 12.65
CA LYS A 285 -14.88 28.28 13.08
C LYS A 285 -14.51 26.80 13.12
N LEU A 286 -14.76 26.15 14.23
CA LEU A 286 -14.59 24.71 14.41
C LEU A 286 -15.96 24.09 14.60
N ASN A 287 -16.34 23.15 13.75
CA ASN A 287 -17.63 22.45 13.83
C ASN A 287 -17.39 20.95 14.13
N PRO A 288 -17.53 20.54 15.41
CA PRO A 288 -17.34 19.15 15.80
C PRO A 288 -18.35 18.18 15.15
N ALA A 289 -19.54 18.62 14.83
CA ALA A 289 -20.56 17.79 14.21
C ALA A 289 -20.13 17.35 12.80
N THR A 290 -19.59 18.27 12.02
CA THR A 290 -19.10 17.99 10.66
C THR A 290 -17.64 17.55 10.62
N GLY A 291 -16.86 17.81 11.66
CA GLY A 291 -15.41 17.55 11.71
C GLY A 291 -14.57 18.56 10.96
N PHE A 292 -15.14 19.73 10.66
CA PHE A 292 -14.45 20.76 9.87
C PHE A 292 -14.16 22.03 10.65
N GLY A 293 -13.01 22.63 10.31
CA GLY A 293 -12.67 24.00 10.62
C GLY A 293 -12.61 24.86 9.36
N THR A 294 -12.93 26.14 9.53
CA THR A 294 -12.72 27.17 8.51
C THR A 294 -11.98 28.33 9.14
N ALA A 295 -11.11 28.98 8.39
CA ALA A 295 -10.45 30.21 8.83
C ALA A 295 -10.42 31.25 7.71
N THR A 296 -10.61 32.53 8.08
CA THR A 296 -10.47 33.66 7.16
C THR A 296 -9.18 34.40 7.45
N ASN A 297 -8.57 34.95 6.38
CA ASN A 297 -7.26 35.62 6.44
C ASN A 297 -6.23 34.76 7.19
N ALA A 298 -6.14 33.51 6.78
CA ALA A 298 -5.31 32.53 7.45
C ALA A 298 -3.85 32.68 7.01
N THR A 299 -2.94 32.66 7.99
CA THR A 299 -1.49 32.69 7.80
C THR A 299 -0.88 31.47 8.43
N LEU A 300 -0.21 30.63 7.66
CA LEU A 300 0.62 29.58 8.18
C LEU A 300 1.98 30.14 8.58
N ARG A 301 2.38 29.87 9.82
CA ARG A 301 3.66 30.31 10.37
C ARG A 301 4.50 29.12 10.77
N VAL A 302 5.78 29.17 10.45
CA VAL A 302 6.80 28.19 10.86
C VAL A 302 7.81 28.94 11.73
N LYS A 303 7.95 28.57 13.00
CA LYS A 303 8.75 29.32 13.99
C LYS A 303 8.45 30.81 13.96
N ASP A 304 7.17 31.16 13.97
CA ASP A 304 6.62 32.52 13.92
C ASP A 304 6.86 33.30 12.63
N ILE A 305 7.57 32.72 11.63
CA ILE A 305 7.76 33.35 10.33
C ILE A 305 6.54 32.99 9.44
N PRO A 306 5.82 33.96 8.86
CA PRO A 306 4.72 33.69 7.95
C PRO A 306 5.27 33.15 6.63
N VAL A 307 4.91 31.88 6.32
CA VAL A 307 5.37 31.18 5.12
C VAL A 307 4.30 31.06 4.05
N PHE A 308 3.02 31.15 4.45
CA PHE A 308 1.90 31.04 3.52
C PHE A 308 0.72 31.86 4.04
N TYR A 309 0.00 32.52 3.11
CA TYR A 309 -1.22 33.27 3.36
C TYR A 309 -2.34 32.84 2.42
N THR A 310 -3.56 32.71 2.97
CA THR A 310 -4.76 32.50 2.18
C THR A 310 -5.93 33.32 2.76
N PRO A 311 -6.77 33.94 1.91
CA PRO A 311 -7.94 34.68 2.39
C PRO A 311 -8.98 33.76 3.05
N TYR A 312 -9.02 32.49 2.68
CA TYR A 312 -9.92 31.49 3.25
C TYR A 312 -9.28 30.11 3.20
N ILE A 313 -9.41 29.33 4.27
CA ILE A 313 -8.98 27.93 4.33
C ILE A 313 -10.05 27.08 5.02
N TYR A 314 -10.18 25.85 4.57
CA TYR A 314 -11.02 24.81 5.10
C TYR A 314 -10.14 23.61 5.47
N PHE A 315 -10.26 23.09 6.69
CA PHE A 315 -9.35 22.09 7.21
C PHE A 315 -10.05 21.09 8.17
N PRO A 316 -9.55 19.85 8.28
CA PRO A 316 -10.09 18.86 9.21
C PRO A 316 -9.73 19.20 10.66
N ILE A 317 -10.65 18.89 11.59
CA ILE A 317 -10.43 19.05 13.03
C ILE A 317 -10.52 17.73 13.80
N ASP A 318 -10.67 16.62 13.09
CA ASP A 318 -10.66 15.26 13.64
C ASP A 318 -10.08 14.26 12.61
N ASN A 319 -10.06 12.98 12.96
CA ASN A 319 -9.48 11.93 12.11
C ASN A 319 -10.49 11.36 11.09
N ARG A 320 -11.68 11.90 10.97
CA ARG A 320 -12.65 11.48 9.94
C ARG A 320 -12.11 11.83 8.55
N ARG A 321 -12.42 10.99 7.56
CA ARG A 321 -12.10 11.30 6.15
C ARG A 321 -12.82 12.58 5.72
N GLN A 322 -12.10 13.54 5.18
CA GLN A 322 -12.63 14.85 4.85
C GLN A 322 -11.99 15.40 3.57
N SER A 323 -12.75 16.21 2.82
CA SER A 323 -12.22 16.92 1.66
C SER A 323 -11.25 18.02 2.07
N GLY A 324 -10.17 18.19 1.31
CA GLY A 324 -9.20 19.24 1.57
C GLY A 324 -7.90 19.08 0.78
N PHE A 325 -7.06 20.12 0.86
CA PHE A 325 -5.71 20.03 0.29
C PHE A 325 -4.87 19.00 1.07
N LEU A 326 -4.16 18.18 0.32
CA LEU A 326 -3.15 17.29 0.86
C LEU A 326 -1.78 18.00 0.92
N ALA A 327 -0.80 17.36 1.52
CA ALA A 327 0.53 17.92 1.62
C ALA A 327 1.13 18.21 0.23
N PRO A 328 1.60 19.43 -0.04
CA PRO A 328 2.26 19.73 -1.31
C PRO A 328 3.64 19.07 -1.36
N SER A 329 4.08 18.75 -2.57
CA SER A 329 5.44 18.29 -2.84
C SER A 329 6.13 19.20 -3.85
N PHE A 330 7.45 19.28 -3.71
CA PHE A 330 8.32 20.05 -4.58
C PHE A 330 9.37 19.12 -5.15
N ALA A 331 9.59 19.19 -6.45
CA ALA A 331 10.61 18.42 -7.13
C ALA A 331 11.36 19.33 -8.12
N SER A 332 12.55 18.93 -8.49
CA SER A 332 13.27 19.54 -9.61
C SER A 332 14.04 18.42 -10.31
N SER A 333 13.76 18.22 -11.60
CA SER A 333 14.42 17.23 -12.43
C SER A 333 14.95 17.87 -13.73
N THR A 334 15.78 17.12 -14.44
CA THR A 334 16.28 17.54 -15.75
C THR A 334 15.17 17.69 -16.78
N ASP A 335 14.16 16.81 -16.76
CA ASP A 335 13.09 16.75 -17.78
C ASP A 335 11.92 17.70 -17.51
N THR A 336 11.50 17.84 -16.24
CA THR A 336 10.34 18.66 -15.89
C THR A 336 10.69 20.05 -15.39
N GLY A 337 11.97 20.28 -15.02
CA GLY A 337 12.40 21.46 -14.30
C GLY A 337 11.82 21.48 -12.88
N PHE A 338 11.64 22.67 -12.31
CA PHE A 338 10.96 22.78 -11.01
C PHE A 338 9.49 22.37 -11.15
N THR A 339 9.04 21.48 -10.28
CA THR A 339 7.67 20.95 -10.22
C THR A 339 7.06 21.21 -8.85
N LEU A 340 5.85 21.77 -8.86
CA LEU A 340 5.01 21.94 -7.68
C LEU A 340 3.75 21.08 -7.85
N THR A 341 3.52 20.15 -6.92
CA THR A 341 2.30 19.34 -6.86
C THR A 341 1.47 19.75 -5.65
N THR A 342 0.20 20.08 -5.85
CA THR A 342 -0.72 20.50 -4.78
C THR A 342 -2.00 19.67 -4.80
N PRO A 343 -1.99 18.43 -4.29
CA PRO A 343 -3.15 17.55 -4.39
C PRO A 343 -4.35 18.06 -3.60
N TYR A 344 -5.56 17.77 -4.11
CA TYR A 344 -6.82 18.03 -3.41
C TYR A 344 -7.67 16.77 -3.36
N TYR A 345 -8.03 16.37 -2.16
CA TYR A 345 -8.86 15.19 -1.90
C TYR A 345 -10.32 15.58 -1.73
N PHE A 346 -11.22 14.83 -2.38
CA PHE A 346 -12.67 14.96 -2.30
C PHE A 346 -13.25 13.74 -1.57
N ASN A 347 -13.72 13.94 -0.36
CA ASN A 347 -14.52 12.95 0.37
C ASN A 347 -15.98 13.08 -0.06
N LEU A 348 -16.36 12.43 -1.15
CA LEU A 348 -17.70 12.57 -1.76
C LEU A 348 -18.75 11.77 -0.99
N ALA A 349 -18.41 10.57 -0.55
CA ALA A 349 -19.25 9.70 0.28
C ALA A 349 -18.38 8.69 1.05
N PRO A 350 -18.96 7.95 2.03
CA PRO A 350 -18.21 6.92 2.75
C PRO A 350 -17.57 5.85 1.86
N ASN A 351 -18.16 5.60 0.71
CA ASN A 351 -17.81 4.51 -0.19
C ASN A 351 -17.29 4.97 -1.57
N TYR A 352 -17.09 6.25 -1.81
CA TYR A 352 -16.39 6.78 -2.98
C TYR A 352 -15.75 8.13 -2.70
N ASP A 353 -14.61 8.34 -3.30
CA ASP A 353 -13.82 9.55 -3.17
C ASP A 353 -13.06 9.87 -4.48
N ALA A 354 -12.46 11.05 -4.52
CA ALA A 354 -11.60 11.44 -5.62
C ALA A 354 -10.40 12.24 -5.11
N THR A 355 -9.31 12.20 -5.86
CA THR A 355 -8.16 13.07 -5.63
C THR A 355 -7.75 13.71 -6.96
N LEU A 356 -7.51 15.00 -6.93
CA LEU A 356 -6.98 15.77 -8.06
C LEU A 356 -5.54 16.15 -7.73
N TYR A 357 -4.62 15.91 -8.67
CA TYR A 357 -3.19 16.20 -8.53
C TYR A 357 -2.76 17.20 -9.61
N PRO A 358 -2.83 18.51 -9.38
CA PRO A 358 -2.22 19.50 -10.28
C PRO A 358 -0.70 19.50 -10.08
N HIS A 359 0.05 19.24 -11.17
CA HIS A 359 1.50 19.30 -11.23
C HIS A 359 1.89 20.46 -12.13
N TYR A 360 2.38 21.53 -11.55
CA TYR A 360 2.93 22.62 -12.32
C TYR A 360 4.42 22.39 -12.56
N MET A 361 4.77 22.12 -13.81
CA MET A 361 6.12 21.86 -14.28
C MET A 361 6.61 23.06 -15.10
N VAL A 362 7.73 23.67 -14.70
CA VAL A 362 8.23 24.90 -15.35
C VAL A 362 8.56 24.67 -16.83
N LYS A 363 9.12 23.50 -17.18
CA LYS A 363 9.49 23.18 -18.56
C LYS A 363 8.32 22.69 -19.42
N ARG A 364 7.33 22.01 -18.83
CA ARG A 364 6.27 21.30 -19.59
C ARG A 364 4.89 21.92 -19.47
N GLY A 365 4.60 22.64 -18.38
CA GLY A 365 3.29 23.25 -18.15
C GLY A 365 2.52 22.61 -16.99
N LEU A 366 1.19 22.63 -17.05
CA LEU A 366 0.30 22.13 -16.00
C LEU A 366 -0.27 20.77 -16.39
N LEU A 367 0.23 19.70 -15.75
CA LEU A 367 -0.35 18.37 -15.81
C LEU A 367 -1.45 18.27 -14.74
N MET A 368 -2.65 17.94 -15.15
CA MET A 368 -3.79 17.69 -14.28
C MET A 368 -4.05 16.20 -14.24
N GLU A 369 -3.80 15.55 -13.10
CA GLU A 369 -4.14 14.16 -12.88
C GLU A 369 -5.32 14.05 -11.91
N GLY A 370 -6.14 13.04 -12.09
CA GLY A 370 -7.29 12.75 -11.23
C GLY A 370 -7.47 11.27 -11.01
N GLU A 371 -7.80 10.91 -9.78
CA GLU A 371 -8.14 9.57 -9.34
C GLU A 371 -9.53 9.60 -8.73
N PHE A 372 -10.41 8.70 -9.14
CA PHE A 372 -11.72 8.48 -8.53
C PHE A 372 -11.81 7.02 -8.10
N ARG A 373 -12.07 6.77 -6.80
CA ARG A 373 -12.21 5.44 -6.21
C ARG A 373 -13.63 5.22 -5.74
N TYR A 374 -14.12 4.01 -5.91
CA TYR A 374 -15.43 3.60 -5.45
C TYR A 374 -15.43 2.20 -4.87
N LEU A 375 -16.27 2.01 -3.85
CA LEU A 375 -16.56 0.74 -3.21
C LEU A 375 -18.06 0.63 -3.07
N THR A 376 -18.65 -0.36 -3.75
CA THR A 376 -20.08 -0.67 -3.65
C THR A 376 -20.25 -2.01 -2.93
N HIS A 377 -21.49 -2.44 -2.73
CA HIS A 377 -21.75 -3.75 -2.12
C HIS A 377 -21.14 -4.93 -2.89
N SER A 378 -20.99 -4.82 -4.20
CA SER A 378 -20.52 -5.91 -5.07
C SER A 378 -19.30 -5.55 -5.92
N SER A 379 -18.83 -4.30 -5.89
CA SER A 379 -17.78 -3.84 -6.79
C SER A 379 -16.86 -2.84 -6.09
N GLU A 380 -15.58 -2.98 -6.35
CA GLU A 380 -14.56 -1.98 -6.01
C GLU A 380 -13.81 -1.58 -7.28
N GLY A 381 -13.40 -0.32 -7.34
CA GLY A 381 -12.66 0.13 -8.52
C GLY A 381 -12.09 1.53 -8.39
N GLN A 382 -11.27 1.86 -9.39
CA GLN A 382 -10.56 3.11 -9.52
C GLN A 382 -10.58 3.57 -10.97
N VAL A 383 -10.88 4.83 -11.20
CA VAL A 383 -10.79 5.50 -12.49
C VAL A 383 -9.73 6.58 -12.42
N ASN A 384 -8.82 6.58 -13.36
CA ASN A 384 -7.71 7.52 -13.48
C ASN A 384 -7.85 8.35 -14.75
N ALA A 385 -7.51 9.62 -14.69
CA ALA A 385 -7.42 10.48 -15.86
C ALA A 385 -6.30 11.51 -15.70
N ALA A 386 -5.60 11.81 -16.77
CA ALA A 386 -4.58 12.84 -16.79
C ALA A 386 -4.61 13.65 -18.10
N TYR A 387 -4.24 14.90 -18.04
CA TYR A 387 -4.18 15.79 -19.19
C TYR A 387 -3.08 16.85 -19.03
N LEU A 388 -2.27 17.02 -20.08
CA LEU A 388 -1.22 18.02 -20.21
C LEU A 388 -1.22 18.59 -21.62
N ASN A 389 -1.11 19.89 -21.74
CA ASN A 389 -0.64 20.52 -22.98
C ASN A 389 0.86 20.80 -22.79
N ASP A 390 1.70 19.88 -23.32
CA ASP A 390 3.14 19.87 -23.13
C ASP A 390 3.78 21.03 -23.94
N LYS A 391 4.60 21.81 -23.25
CA LYS A 391 5.32 22.93 -23.86
C LYS A 391 6.77 22.59 -24.20
N ASN A 392 7.19 21.36 -23.93
CA ASN A 392 8.52 20.90 -24.22
C ASN A 392 8.60 20.47 -25.70
N ASP A 393 9.54 21.03 -26.43
CA ASP A 393 9.74 20.78 -27.85
C ASP A 393 10.79 19.69 -28.13
N ASP A 394 11.39 19.09 -27.10
CA ASP A 394 12.50 18.13 -27.25
C ASP A 394 12.16 16.90 -28.09
N ARG A 395 10.87 16.49 -28.09
CA ARG A 395 10.40 15.34 -28.87
C ARG A 395 9.44 15.69 -30.01
N LYS A 396 9.34 16.95 -30.37
CA LYS A 396 8.37 17.43 -31.38
C LYS A 396 8.49 16.74 -32.74
N ASP A 397 9.69 16.38 -33.12
CA ASP A 397 9.98 15.71 -34.40
C ASP A 397 9.95 14.18 -34.31
N PHE A 398 9.65 13.62 -33.12
CA PHE A 398 9.58 12.17 -32.94
C PHE A 398 8.25 11.62 -33.48
N PRO A 399 8.28 10.46 -34.15
CA PRO A 399 7.07 9.81 -34.64
C PRO A 399 6.09 9.53 -33.48
N GLN A 400 4.80 9.72 -33.73
CA GLN A 400 3.72 9.46 -32.78
C GLN A 400 3.74 10.31 -31.49
N TYR A 401 4.66 11.25 -31.35
CA TYR A 401 4.60 12.23 -30.28
C TYR A 401 3.42 13.20 -30.48
N THR A 402 2.80 13.60 -29.39
CA THR A 402 1.79 14.66 -29.35
C THR A 402 2.02 15.59 -28.19
N ASP A 403 1.89 16.89 -28.40
CA ASP A 403 1.92 17.90 -27.35
C ASP A 403 0.67 17.87 -26.45
N THR A 404 -0.43 17.32 -26.96
CA THR A 404 -1.65 17.09 -26.19
C THR A 404 -1.62 15.73 -25.54
N ARG A 405 -1.06 15.68 -24.35
CA ARG A 405 -0.79 14.41 -23.64
C ARG A 405 -1.92 14.09 -22.67
N TRP A 406 -2.34 12.83 -22.70
CA TRP A 406 -3.40 12.35 -21.81
C TRP A 406 -3.21 10.89 -21.45
N LEU A 407 -3.77 10.55 -20.29
CA LEU A 407 -3.88 9.17 -19.81
C LEU A 407 -5.29 8.99 -19.27
N TYR A 408 -5.89 7.83 -19.49
CA TYR A 408 -7.02 7.37 -18.71
C TYR A 408 -6.90 5.89 -18.40
N GLY A 409 -7.38 5.52 -17.21
CA GLY A 409 -7.33 4.17 -16.70
C GLY A 409 -8.58 3.81 -15.94
N TRP A 410 -8.93 2.53 -15.94
CA TRP A 410 -10.01 1.99 -15.15
C TRP A 410 -9.63 0.59 -14.64
N LYS A 411 -9.55 0.47 -13.31
CA LYS A 411 -9.42 -0.82 -12.62
C LYS A 411 -10.69 -1.10 -11.87
N ASN A 412 -11.25 -2.30 -12.04
CA ASN A 412 -12.48 -2.70 -11.36
C ASN A 412 -12.49 -4.19 -11.07
N VAL A 413 -13.01 -4.55 -9.91
CA VAL A 413 -13.34 -5.93 -9.54
C VAL A 413 -14.77 -5.94 -9.02
N SER A 414 -15.60 -6.80 -9.60
CA SER A 414 -17.01 -6.95 -9.23
C SER A 414 -17.32 -8.40 -8.94
N GLY A 415 -18.15 -8.66 -7.93
CA GLY A 415 -18.63 -10.00 -7.61
C GLY A 415 -17.59 -10.91 -6.95
N LEU A 416 -16.69 -10.36 -6.12
CA LEU A 416 -15.66 -11.13 -5.39
C LEU A 416 -16.26 -12.33 -4.62
N ASP A 417 -17.37 -12.12 -3.94
CA ASP A 417 -18.08 -13.12 -3.13
C ASP A 417 -19.16 -13.88 -3.92
N SER A 418 -19.26 -13.65 -5.24
CA SER A 418 -20.26 -14.29 -6.09
C SER A 418 -19.65 -15.35 -7.00
N ARG A 419 -20.50 -16.18 -7.59
CA ARG A 419 -20.07 -17.13 -8.64
C ARG A 419 -19.61 -16.43 -9.90
N LEU A 420 -20.15 -15.24 -10.18
CA LEU A 420 -19.79 -14.43 -11.34
C LEU A 420 -18.96 -13.25 -10.90
N MET A 421 -17.71 -13.20 -11.34
CA MET A 421 -16.76 -12.13 -11.07
C MET A 421 -16.40 -11.43 -12.40
N ALA A 422 -16.43 -10.12 -12.41
CA ALA A 422 -15.97 -9.31 -13.53
C ALA A 422 -14.76 -8.47 -13.09
N GLN A 423 -13.71 -8.44 -13.89
CA GLN A 423 -12.50 -7.66 -13.67
C GLN A 423 -12.22 -6.81 -14.91
N VAL A 424 -11.82 -5.59 -14.69
CA VAL A 424 -11.32 -4.69 -15.73
C VAL A 424 -9.99 -4.13 -15.28
N ASP A 425 -9.00 -4.16 -16.16
CA ASP A 425 -7.72 -3.48 -16.01
C ASP A 425 -7.40 -2.82 -17.35
N TYR A 426 -7.82 -1.58 -17.49
CA TYR A 426 -7.74 -0.82 -18.73
C TYR A 426 -6.94 0.44 -18.52
N THR A 427 -5.88 0.63 -19.31
CA THR A 427 -5.12 1.88 -19.35
C THR A 427 -4.85 2.25 -20.82
N ARG A 428 -4.97 3.52 -21.14
CA ARG A 428 -4.63 4.08 -22.45
C ARG A 428 -3.94 5.42 -22.31
N ILE A 429 -2.96 5.67 -23.15
CA ILE A 429 -2.11 6.86 -23.16
C ILE A 429 -2.11 7.53 -24.54
N SER A 430 -1.76 8.78 -24.57
CA SER A 430 -1.72 9.60 -25.80
C SER A 430 -0.65 9.16 -26.79
N ASP A 431 0.51 8.81 -26.25
CA ASP A 431 1.75 8.55 -27.01
C ASP A 431 2.70 7.62 -26.23
N PRO A 432 3.63 6.93 -26.88
CA PRO A 432 4.51 5.96 -26.26
C PRO A 432 5.58 6.57 -25.35
N TYR A 433 5.80 7.88 -25.43
CA TYR A 433 6.79 8.57 -24.60
C TYR A 433 6.20 9.06 -23.27
N TYR A 434 4.91 8.81 -23.01
CA TYR A 434 4.17 9.33 -21.87
C TYR A 434 4.88 9.05 -20.54
N PHE A 435 5.26 7.81 -20.28
CA PHE A 435 5.91 7.42 -19.03
C PHE A 435 7.42 7.66 -18.99
N GLN A 436 8.03 7.88 -20.14
CA GLN A 436 9.44 8.29 -20.22
C GLN A 436 9.63 9.74 -19.82
N ASP A 437 8.67 10.59 -20.18
CA ASP A 437 8.75 12.05 -20.01
C ASP A 437 8.03 12.54 -18.75
N LEU A 438 7.05 11.80 -18.25
CA LEU A 438 6.13 12.25 -17.21
C LEU A 438 6.05 11.23 -16.07
N ASP A 439 6.39 11.68 -14.89
CA ASP A 439 6.07 10.96 -13.66
C ASP A 439 4.57 11.09 -13.35
N THR A 440 3.95 10.02 -12.84
CA THR A 440 2.54 10.00 -12.48
C THR A 440 2.33 9.75 -10.99
N SER A 441 1.33 10.43 -10.40
CA SER A 441 0.84 10.16 -9.05
C SER A 441 -0.23 9.06 -8.99
N LEU A 442 -0.62 8.49 -10.14
CA LEU A 442 -1.75 7.56 -10.26
C LEU A 442 -1.40 6.10 -9.92
N GLY A 443 -0.16 5.82 -9.49
CA GLY A 443 0.29 4.48 -9.14
C GLY A 443 0.38 3.53 -10.35
N ILE A 444 0.55 4.07 -11.53
CA ILE A 444 0.79 3.34 -12.78
C ILE A 444 2.30 3.36 -13.00
N GLY A 445 2.93 2.17 -12.99
CA GLY A 445 4.35 2.04 -13.31
C GLY A 445 4.63 2.35 -14.78
N SER A 446 5.90 2.59 -15.11
CA SER A 446 6.35 2.76 -16.49
C SER A 446 6.57 1.38 -17.14
N PRO A 447 5.55 0.78 -17.75
CA PRO A 447 5.67 -0.52 -18.41
C PRO A 447 6.14 -0.34 -19.85
N THR A 448 6.62 -1.42 -20.46
CA THR A 448 6.86 -1.46 -21.91
C THR A 448 5.57 -1.26 -22.71
N TYR A 449 4.44 -1.72 -22.16
CA TYR A 449 3.11 -1.57 -22.73
C TYR A 449 2.05 -1.42 -21.63
N VAL A 450 0.96 -0.75 -21.93
CA VAL A 450 -0.20 -0.66 -21.04
C VAL A 450 -1.26 -1.69 -21.40
N ASN A 451 -1.89 -2.26 -20.39
CA ASN A 451 -2.87 -3.33 -20.50
C ASN A 451 -4.28 -2.75 -20.73
N GLN A 452 -5.04 -3.42 -21.61
CA GLN A 452 -6.44 -3.11 -21.92
C GLN A 452 -7.24 -4.41 -21.82
N GLN A 453 -7.66 -4.78 -20.60
CA GLN A 453 -8.22 -6.10 -20.33
C GLN A 453 -9.57 -6.05 -19.63
N GLY A 454 -10.47 -6.92 -20.08
CA GLY A 454 -11.72 -7.25 -19.40
C GLY A 454 -11.87 -8.76 -19.24
N ILE A 455 -12.11 -9.22 -18.01
CA ILE A 455 -12.28 -10.63 -17.68
C ILE A 455 -13.63 -10.85 -17.03
N LEU A 456 -14.38 -11.82 -17.52
CA LEU A 456 -15.58 -12.34 -16.87
C LEU A 456 -15.33 -13.79 -16.45
N THR A 457 -15.36 -14.07 -15.14
CA THR A 457 -15.10 -15.39 -14.56
C THR A 457 -16.37 -15.92 -13.90
N TYR A 458 -16.82 -17.10 -14.33
CA TYR A 458 -17.87 -17.84 -13.64
C TYR A 458 -17.29 -19.04 -12.89
N ARG A 459 -17.51 -19.06 -11.57
CA ARG A 459 -17.05 -20.11 -10.65
C ARG A 459 -18.20 -21.08 -10.37
N GLY A 460 -18.25 -22.19 -11.11
CA GLY A 460 -19.14 -23.31 -10.82
C GLY A 460 -18.61 -24.15 -9.67
N ASP A 461 -19.40 -25.16 -9.23
CA ASP A 461 -18.98 -26.03 -8.12
C ASP A 461 -17.80 -26.96 -8.50
N SER A 462 -17.66 -27.29 -9.78
CA SER A 462 -16.62 -28.19 -10.29
C SER A 462 -15.87 -27.62 -11.49
N TYR A 463 -16.15 -26.41 -11.93
CA TYR A 463 -15.49 -25.78 -13.08
C TYR A 463 -15.39 -24.28 -12.92
N THR A 464 -14.46 -23.71 -13.66
CA THR A 464 -14.30 -22.27 -13.84
C THR A 464 -14.32 -21.96 -15.35
N ALA A 465 -15.22 -21.07 -15.73
CA ALA A 465 -15.26 -20.54 -17.10
C ALA A 465 -14.81 -19.08 -17.09
N LYS A 466 -13.89 -18.71 -18.00
CA LYS A 466 -13.43 -17.34 -18.16
C LYS A 466 -13.64 -16.89 -19.61
N LEU A 467 -14.14 -15.68 -19.74
CA LEU A 467 -14.11 -14.92 -20.99
C LEU A 467 -13.15 -13.74 -20.77
N ASN A 468 -12.11 -13.66 -21.56
CA ASN A 468 -11.11 -12.61 -21.54
C ASN A 468 -11.11 -11.87 -22.89
N ALA A 469 -11.07 -10.56 -22.84
CA ALA A 469 -10.77 -9.69 -23.96
C ALA A 469 -9.58 -8.82 -23.53
N GLN A 470 -8.47 -8.93 -24.25
CA GLN A 470 -7.22 -8.27 -23.88
C GLN A 470 -6.50 -7.75 -25.12
N SER A 471 -6.14 -6.48 -25.07
CA SER A 471 -5.26 -5.83 -26.03
C SER A 471 -4.20 -5.00 -25.32
N TYR A 472 -3.25 -4.47 -26.06
CA TYR A 472 -2.11 -3.74 -25.53
C TYR A 472 -1.86 -2.49 -26.34
N GLN A 473 -1.34 -1.46 -25.67
CA GLN A 473 -0.77 -0.28 -26.33
C GLN A 473 0.67 -0.11 -25.85
N LEU A 474 1.60 0.14 -26.78
CA LEU A 474 3.00 0.39 -26.44
C LEU A 474 3.16 1.69 -25.64
N ALA A 475 4.01 1.62 -24.65
CA ALA A 475 4.41 2.72 -23.79
C ALA A 475 5.93 3.01 -23.87
N THR A 476 6.58 2.46 -24.90
CA THR A 476 7.98 2.65 -25.24
C THR A 476 8.15 2.49 -26.76
N VAL A 477 9.21 3.05 -27.32
CA VAL A 477 9.44 3.05 -28.78
C VAL A 477 10.19 1.84 -29.29
N THR A 478 10.58 0.91 -28.40
CA THR A 478 11.61 -0.08 -28.73
C THR A 478 11.08 -1.47 -28.99
N ASP A 479 9.76 -1.70 -28.84
CA ASP A 479 9.21 -3.04 -28.83
C ASP A 479 7.98 -3.20 -29.72
N VAL A 480 7.48 -4.40 -29.83
CA VAL A 480 6.24 -4.74 -30.51
C VAL A 480 5.24 -5.22 -29.46
N THR A 481 3.97 -4.87 -29.60
CA THR A 481 2.95 -5.35 -28.67
C THR A 481 2.92 -6.88 -28.64
N PRO A 482 2.64 -7.48 -27.46
CA PRO A 482 2.20 -8.85 -27.39
C PRO A 482 0.94 -9.06 -28.23
N TYR A 483 0.64 -10.30 -28.60
CA TYR A 483 -0.60 -10.60 -29.29
C TYR A 483 -1.82 -10.28 -28.43
N ASP A 484 -2.78 -9.60 -29.02
CA ASP A 484 -4.12 -9.41 -28.47
C ASP A 484 -4.86 -10.75 -28.37
N ARG A 485 -5.76 -10.86 -27.42
CA ARG A 485 -6.65 -12.02 -27.22
C ARG A 485 -8.10 -11.55 -27.28
N LEU A 486 -8.73 -11.63 -28.47
CA LEU A 486 -10.00 -10.96 -28.76
C LEU A 486 -10.99 -11.85 -29.52
N PRO A 487 -11.78 -12.69 -28.86
CA PRO A 487 -11.83 -13.04 -27.44
C PRO A 487 -10.97 -14.26 -27.08
N GLN A 488 -10.80 -14.53 -25.79
CA GLN A 488 -10.31 -15.79 -25.26
C GLN A 488 -11.35 -16.38 -24.31
N LEU A 489 -11.78 -17.60 -24.58
CA LEU A 489 -12.67 -18.39 -23.72
C LEU A 489 -11.89 -19.55 -23.12
N THR A 490 -11.87 -19.70 -21.79
CA THR A 490 -11.30 -20.87 -21.12
C THR A 490 -12.33 -21.55 -20.25
N LEU A 491 -12.25 -22.86 -20.19
CA LEU A 491 -13.08 -23.70 -19.34
C LEU A 491 -12.19 -24.77 -18.67
N ASP A 492 -11.97 -24.61 -17.39
CA ASP A 492 -11.15 -25.52 -16.58
C ASP A 492 -12.01 -26.19 -15.52
N GLY A 493 -11.83 -27.46 -15.30
CA GLY A 493 -12.62 -28.13 -14.27
C GLY A 493 -12.23 -29.58 -14.01
N LYS A 494 -12.99 -30.14 -13.07
CA LYS A 494 -12.96 -31.57 -12.76
C LYS A 494 -14.39 -32.12 -12.72
N LEU A 495 -14.57 -33.36 -13.13
CA LEU A 495 -15.88 -33.97 -13.02
C LEU A 495 -16.25 -34.19 -11.53
N PRO A 496 -17.51 -34.01 -11.15
CA PRO A 496 -17.95 -34.06 -9.75
C PRO A 496 -17.99 -35.48 -9.14
N PHE A 497 -17.55 -36.49 -9.88
CA PHE A 497 -17.47 -37.88 -9.43
C PHE A 497 -16.03 -38.39 -9.53
N ASN A 498 -15.64 -39.24 -8.58
CA ASN A 498 -14.28 -39.80 -8.48
C ASN A 498 -14.33 -41.32 -8.20
N PRO A 499 -14.79 -42.11 -9.17
CA PRO A 499 -14.90 -43.56 -8.94
C PRO A 499 -13.52 -44.21 -8.64
N GLY A 500 -13.40 -44.91 -7.53
CA GLY A 500 -12.14 -45.51 -7.11
C GLY A 500 -11.03 -44.53 -6.79
N GLY A 501 -11.36 -43.24 -6.53
CA GLY A 501 -10.38 -42.17 -6.27
C GLY A 501 -9.81 -41.52 -7.53
N LEU A 502 -10.30 -41.87 -8.73
CA LEU A 502 -9.89 -41.26 -10.00
C LEU A 502 -10.44 -39.86 -10.13
N ASN A 503 -9.60 -38.90 -10.41
CA ASN A 503 -9.97 -37.54 -10.75
C ASN A 503 -9.94 -37.37 -12.29
N PHE A 504 -11.04 -36.90 -12.85
CA PHE A 504 -11.15 -36.53 -14.27
C PHE A 504 -11.09 -35.01 -14.37
N THR A 505 -10.06 -34.49 -15.00
CA THR A 505 -9.84 -33.06 -15.21
C THR A 505 -9.99 -32.72 -16.68
N TYR A 506 -10.35 -31.49 -16.98
CA TYR A 506 -10.36 -30.95 -18.33
C TYR A 506 -9.97 -29.49 -18.33
N SER A 507 -9.25 -29.11 -19.37
CA SER A 507 -8.91 -27.71 -19.67
C SER A 507 -9.18 -27.50 -21.16
N THR A 508 -9.95 -26.47 -21.49
CA THR A 508 -10.24 -26.12 -22.90
C THR A 508 -10.07 -24.62 -23.07
N GLU A 509 -9.56 -24.24 -24.23
CA GLU A 509 -9.35 -22.86 -24.61
C GLU A 509 -9.76 -22.64 -26.05
N ALA A 510 -10.46 -21.56 -26.33
CA ALA A 510 -10.66 -21.03 -27.68
C ALA A 510 -10.26 -19.55 -27.64
N VAL A 511 -9.34 -19.14 -28.51
CA VAL A 511 -8.79 -17.79 -28.51
C VAL A 511 -8.47 -17.31 -29.90
N ARG A 512 -8.80 -16.06 -30.19
CA ARG A 512 -8.34 -15.34 -31.37
C ARG A 512 -7.17 -14.46 -30.98
N PHE A 513 -6.06 -14.65 -31.69
CA PHE A 513 -4.86 -13.85 -31.60
C PHE A 513 -4.80 -12.87 -32.78
N ASP A 514 -4.57 -11.60 -32.42
CA ASP A 514 -4.38 -10.53 -33.39
C ASP A 514 -3.22 -9.65 -32.95
N ARG A 515 -2.57 -8.98 -33.87
CA ARG A 515 -1.49 -8.03 -33.59
C ARG A 515 -1.36 -7.05 -34.74
N ASP A 516 -1.49 -5.76 -34.43
CA ASP A 516 -1.26 -4.72 -35.41
C ASP A 516 0.25 -4.41 -35.52
N LEU A 517 0.84 -4.79 -36.64
CA LEU A 517 2.24 -4.50 -36.93
C LEU A 517 2.44 -3.15 -37.61
N ASP A 518 1.36 -2.52 -38.10
CA ASP A 518 1.44 -1.20 -38.74
C ASP A 518 1.50 -0.06 -37.70
N GLU A 519 1.09 -0.32 -36.45
CA GLU A 519 1.26 0.56 -35.30
C GLU A 519 2.68 0.54 -34.72
N GLY A 520 3.57 -0.30 -35.26
CA GLY A 520 4.95 -0.41 -34.80
C GLY A 520 5.69 0.93 -34.86
N PHE A 521 6.52 1.15 -33.83
CA PHE A 521 7.30 2.39 -33.71
C PHE A 521 8.54 2.34 -34.59
N TYR A 522 9.00 3.51 -34.95
CA TYR A 522 10.20 3.69 -35.76
C TYR A 522 11.43 3.74 -34.85
N ARG A 523 12.36 2.82 -35.03
CA ARG A 523 13.70 2.94 -34.43
C ARG A 523 14.50 4.00 -35.17
N ARG A 524 15.32 4.73 -34.43
CA ARG A 524 16.36 5.55 -35.01
C ARG A 524 17.41 4.64 -35.66
N ASN A 525 17.73 4.88 -36.93
CA ASN A 525 18.78 4.13 -37.58
C ASN A 525 20.16 4.60 -37.07
N GLU A 526 21.00 3.68 -36.62
CA GLU A 526 22.35 4.00 -36.13
C GLU A 526 23.22 4.66 -37.20
N ASP A 527 23.01 4.32 -38.49
CA ASP A 527 23.75 4.87 -39.62
C ASP A 527 23.23 6.23 -40.10
N ASP A 528 21.97 6.57 -39.85
CA ASP A 528 21.35 7.85 -40.14
C ASP A 528 20.39 8.27 -39.01
N PRO A 529 20.81 9.22 -38.15
CA PRO A 529 19.98 9.68 -37.02
C PRO A 529 18.62 10.25 -37.42
N ASN A 530 18.42 10.59 -38.70
CA ASN A 530 17.16 11.13 -39.23
C ASN A 530 16.26 10.06 -39.88
N LEU A 531 16.75 8.81 -39.97
CA LEU A 531 16.03 7.71 -40.59
C LEU A 531 15.46 6.77 -39.49
N TYR A 532 14.16 6.66 -39.48
CA TYR A 532 13.44 5.79 -38.55
C TYR A 532 13.03 4.51 -39.29
N ALA A 533 13.47 3.35 -38.79
CA ALA A 533 13.05 2.05 -39.31
C ALA A 533 11.90 1.50 -38.44
N ARG A 534 10.91 0.92 -39.08
CA ARG A 534 9.80 0.25 -38.37
C ARG A 534 10.30 -1.03 -37.70
N PRO A 535 10.00 -1.29 -36.42
CA PRO A 535 10.33 -2.57 -35.77
C PRO A 535 9.73 -3.78 -36.48
N ASP A 536 8.57 -3.63 -37.14
CA ASP A 536 7.91 -4.68 -37.91
C ASP A 536 8.76 -5.23 -39.06
N THR A 537 9.78 -4.52 -39.51
CA THR A 537 10.68 -5.00 -40.58
C THR A 537 11.47 -6.24 -40.17
N ASN A 538 11.71 -6.42 -38.89
CA ASN A 538 12.46 -7.56 -38.33
C ASN A 538 11.57 -8.76 -38.00
N ILE A 539 10.24 -8.62 -38.05
CA ILE A 539 9.29 -9.71 -37.81
C ILE A 539 9.04 -10.43 -39.11
N GLN A 540 9.41 -11.71 -39.18
CA GLN A 540 9.41 -12.51 -40.38
C GLN A 540 8.64 -13.83 -40.18
N GLY A 541 8.23 -14.46 -41.30
CA GLY A 541 7.64 -15.77 -41.28
C GLY A 541 6.40 -15.88 -40.40
N LEU A 542 6.30 -16.98 -39.67
CA LEU A 542 5.14 -17.26 -38.79
C LEU A 542 4.99 -16.29 -37.61
N ALA A 543 6.00 -15.51 -37.27
CA ALA A 543 5.87 -14.47 -36.27
C ALA A 543 4.93 -13.31 -36.69
N ARG A 544 4.57 -13.25 -37.97
CA ARG A 544 3.55 -12.34 -38.52
C ARG A 544 2.16 -12.94 -38.59
N ALA A 545 2.00 -14.23 -38.24
CA ALA A 545 0.70 -14.88 -38.31
C ALA A 545 -0.27 -14.30 -37.26
N THR A 546 -1.55 -14.23 -37.63
CA THR A 546 -2.68 -14.02 -36.74
C THR A 546 -3.64 -15.19 -36.85
N GLY A 547 -4.65 -15.35 -36.03
CA GLY A 547 -5.63 -16.40 -36.20
C GLY A 547 -6.20 -16.98 -34.92
N ASP A 548 -6.94 -18.05 -35.09
CA ASP A 548 -7.67 -18.72 -34.01
C ASP A 548 -6.93 -19.96 -33.52
N ARG A 549 -6.95 -20.19 -32.23
CA ARG A 549 -6.46 -21.42 -31.59
C ARG A 549 -7.56 -22.05 -30.75
N PHE A 550 -7.81 -23.32 -30.96
CA PHE A 550 -8.60 -24.17 -30.06
C PHE A 550 -7.68 -25.20 -29.41
N HIS A 551 -7.76 -25.32 -28.09
CA HIS A 551 -7.02 -26.32 -27.32
C HIS A 551 -7.95 -27.08 -26.38
N ALA A 552 -7.74 -28.40 -26.28
CA ALA A 552 -8.45 -29.26 -25.32
C ALA A 552 -7.50 -30.25 -24.65
N GLU A 553 -7.57 -30.33 -23.32
CA GLU A 553 -6.68 -31.14 -22.48
C GLU A 553 -7.48 -31.92 -21.43
N PRO A 554 -8.18 -33.03 -21.80
CA PRO A 554 -8.72 -33.97 -20.83
C PRO A 554 -7.62 -34.77 -20.13
N GLY A 555 -7.78 -34.97 -18.80
CA GLY A 555 -6.82 -35.68 -17.99
C GLY A 555 -7.48 -36.61 -16.97
N ILE A 556 -6.76 -37.65 -16.60
CA ILE A 556 -7.14 -38.60 -15.53
C ILE A 556 -5.94 -38.70 -14.57
N SER A 557 -6.20 -38.55 -13.28
CA SER A 557 -5.20 -38.74 -12.24
C SER A 557 -5.73 -39.57 -11.08
N LEU A 558 -4.86 -40.34 -10.42
CA LEU A 558 -5.17 -41.13 -9.24
C LEU A 558 -4.27 -40.70 -8.08
N PRO A 559 -4.65 -39.68 -7.28
CA PRO A 559 -3.86 -39.26 -6.14
C PRO A 559 -3.99 -40.26 -4.97
N MET A 560 -2.90 -40.88 -4.63
CA MET A 560 -2.76 -41.82 -3.50
C MET A 560 -1.96 -41.11 -2.41
N ASN A 561 -2.66 -40.45 -1.48
CA ASN A 561 -2.03 -39.73 -0.39
C ASN A 561 -2.02 -40.56 0.90
N ARG A 562 -0.88 -40.54 1.61
CA ARG A 562 -0.67 -41.13 2.92
C ARG A 562 0.05 -40.14 3.82
N SER A 563 0.05 -40.34 5.12
CA SER A 563 0.74 -39.47 6.06
C SER A 563 2.26 -39.43 5.84
N TRP A 564 2.83 -40.48 5.26
CA TRP A 564 4.26 -40.61 4.97
C TRP A 564 4.65 -40.29 3.52
N GLY A 565 3.70 -40.00 2.63
CA GLY A 565 4.03 -39.68 1.24
C GLY A 565 2.83 -39.71 0.31
N PHE A 566 3.09 -39.45 -0.97
CA PHE A 566 2.09 -39.45 -2.03
C PHE A 566 2.64 -40.14 -3.27
N LEU A 567 1.70 -40.65 -4.10
CA LEU A 567 1.95 -41.16 -5.44
C LEU A 567 0.76 -40.75 -6.33
N THR A 568 1.02 -40.03 -7.40
CA THR A 568 -0.03 -39.51 -8.29
C THR A 568 0.31 -39.81 -9.76
N PRO A 569 -0.11 -40.95 -10.30
CA PRO A 569 -0.09 -41.17 -11.75
C PRO A 569 -1.12 -40.27 -12.42
N THR A 570 -0.74 -39.68 -13.53
CA THR A 570 -1.59 -38.78 -14.35
C THR A 570 -1.37 -39.10 -15.81
N VAL A 571 -2.47 -39.17 -16.57
CA VAL A 571 -2.45 -39.25 -18.03
C VAL A 571 -3.33 -38.15 -18.59
N LYS A 572 -2.84 -37.48 -19.64
CA LYS A 572 -3.58 -36.40 -20.33
C LYS A 572 -3.49 -36.64 -21.84
N ALA A 573 -4.53 -36.24 -22.52
CA ALA A 573 -4.52 -36.09 -24.00
C ALA A 573 -4.60 -34.58 -24.29
N MET A 574 -3.84 -34.13 -25.26
CA MET A 574 -3.78 -32.73 -25.64
C MET A 574 -4.03 -32.60 -27.12
N TYR A 575 -5.05 -31.83 -27.50
CA TYR A 575 -5.37 -31.51 -28.89
C TYR A 575 -5.37 -30.00 -29.09
N THR A 576 -4.63 -29.53 -30.10
CA THR A 576 -4.59 -28.10 -30.45
C THR A 576 -4.84 -27.99 -31.96
N LYS A 577 -5.75 -27.10 -32.36
CA LYS A 577 -6.03 -26.76 -33.74
C LYS A 577 -5.92 -25.28 -33.96
N TYR A 578 -5.38 -24.89 -35.09
CA TYR A 578 -5.24 -23.50 -35.49
C TYR A 578 -6.05 -23.23 -36.77
N ASP A 579 -6.39 -21.95 -36.95
CA ASP A 579 -6.86 -21.38 -38.20
C ASP A 579 -6.11 -20.05 -38.37
N LEU A 580 -5.14 -20.02 -39.30
CA LEU A 580 -4.10 -19.02 -39.40
C LEU A 580 -4.25 -18.13 -40.62
N ASP A 581 -4.10 -16.83 -40.39
CA ASP A 581 -3.90 -15.83 -41.44
C ASP A 581 -2.44 -15.38 -41.43
N LEU A 582 -1.78 -15.46 -42.57
CA LEU A 582 -0.42 -14.99 -42.76
C LEU A 582 -0.38 -13.96 -43.89
N ASP A 583 0.15 -12.78 -43.61
CA ASP A 583 0.25 -11.71 -44.60
C ASP A 583 1.25 -12.03 -45.72
N SER A 584 1.28 -11.21 -46.77
CA SER A 584 2.16 -11.41 -47.92
C SER A 584 3.64 -11.37 -47.60
N LYS A 585 4.03 -10.51 -46.62
CA LYS A 585 5.43 -10.37 -46.14
C LYS A 585 5.85 -11.59 -45.34
N GLY A 586 4.97 -12.08 -44.46
CA GLY A 586 5.20 -13.30 -43.71
C GLY A 586 5.38 -14.51 -44.63
N LYS A 587 4.53 -14.63 -45.66
CA LYS A 587 4.66 -15.68 -46.69
C LYS A 587 5.98 -15.57 -47.48
N ALA A 588 6.38 -14.37 -47.83
CA ALA A 588 7.61 -14.13 -48.58
C ALA A 588 8.91 -14.35 -47.77
N THR A 589 8.82 -14.29 -46.42
CA THR A 589 9.95 -14.45 -45.51
C THR A 589 9.93 -15.77 -44.75
N LEU A 590 9.04 -16.71 -45.13
CA LEU A 590 9.05 -18.06 -44.58
C LEU A 590 10.37 -18.76 -44.94
N PRO A 591 10.99 -19.49 -44.02
CA PRO A 591 12.09 -20.37 -44.31
C PRO A 591 11.68 -21.41 -45.39
N SER A 592 12.59 -21.74 -46.30
CA SER A 592 12.30 -22.63 -47.47
C SER A 592 11.93 -24.07 -47.08
N TYR A 593 12.25 -24.47 -45.84
CA TYR A 593 11.91 -25.79 -45.31
C TYR A 593 10.53 -25.85 -44.64
N LEU A 594 9.89 -24.70 -44.38
CA LEU A 594 8.55 -24.64 -43.78
C LEU A 594 7.48 -24.65 -44.87
N ASP A 595 6.62 -25.67 -44.84
CA ASP A 595 5.43 -25.71 -45.67
C ASP A 595 4.27 -25.06 -44.88
N TYR A 596 3.80 -23.91 -45.37
CA TYR A 596 2.74 -23.17 -44.70
C TYR A 596 1.40 -23.90 -44.83
N ASP A 597 0.88 -24.29 -43.66
CA ASP A 597 -0.50 -24.79 -43.53
C ASP A 597 -1.33 -23.70 -42.78
N SER A 598 -2.44 -23.33 -43.37
CA SER A 598 -3.37 -22.35 -42.75
C SER A 598 -4.21 -22.97 -41.62
N SER A 599 -4.28 -24.30 -41.53
CA SER A 599 -5.13 -24.97 -40.53
C SER A 599 -4.43 -26.16 -39.86
N PRO A 600 -3.20 -25.96 -39.32
CA PRO A 600 -2.45 -27.05 -38.73
C PRO A 600 -3.10 -27.54 -37.44
N ASP A 601 -2.88 -28.82 -37.11
CA ASP A 601 -3.32 -29.40 -35.86
C ASP A 601 -2.21 -30.22 -35.19
N ARG A 602 -2.34 -30.40 -33.90
CA ARG A 602 -1.43 -31.20 -33.09
C ARG A 602 -2.17 -32.01 -32.05
N SER A 603 -1.87 -33.31 -32.01
CA SER A 603 -2.35 -34.25 -30.99
C SER A 603 -1.17 -34.84 -30.23
N LEU A 604 -1.21 -34.81 -28.92
CA LEU A 604 -0.17 -35.32 -28.02
C LEU A 604 -0.78 -36.05 -26.84
N GLY A 605 -0.03 -37.00 -26.25
CA GLY A 605 -0.32 -37.60 -24.97
C GLY A 605 0.75 -37.23 -23.93
N LEU A 606 0.35 -37.13 -22.69
CA LEU A 606 1.24 -36.90 -21.54
C LEU A 606 1.01 -37.99 -20.51
N ALA A 607 2.08 -38.59 -20.01
CA ALA A 607 2.05 -39.47 -18.86
C ALA A 607 3.01 -38.95 -17.78
N LYS A 608 2.51 -38.84 -16.55
CA LYS A 608 3.27 -38.34 -15.42
C LYS A 608 3.07 -39.25 -14.21
N LEU A 609 4.17 -39.54 -13.52
CA LEU A 609 4.15 -40.19 -12.23
C LEU A 609 4.87 -39.29 -11.23
N ASP A 610 4.12 -38.66 -10.35
CA ASP A 610 4.64 -37.75 -9.33
C ASP A 610 4.56 -38.43 -7.95
N SER A 611 5.66 -38.47 -7.23
CA SER A 611 5.77 -39.16 -5.95
C SER A 611 6.64 -38.39 -4.97
N GLY A 612 6.27 -38.43 -3.71
CA GLY A 612 7.07 -37.84 -2.63
C GLY A 612 6.92 -38.61 -1.34
N LEU A 613 7.94 -38.54 -0.52
CA LEU A 613 7.95 -39.09 0.82
C LEU A 613 8.15 -37.98 1.84
N TYR A 614 7.61 -38.17 3.03
CA TYR A 614 7.75 -37.26 4.15
C TYR A 614 8.41 -37.96 5.31
N PHE A 615 9.56 -37.50 5.72
CA PHE A 615 10.25 -37.94 6.91
C PHE A 615 10.42 -36.74 7.82
N ASP A 616 10.21 -36.92 9.10
CA ASP A 616 10.45 -35.94 10.12
C ASP A 616 11.23 -36.53 11.29
N ARG A 617 12.04 -35.71 11.89
CA ARG A 617 12.80 -36.08 13.10
C ARG A 617 12.95 -34.85 13.99
N ASP A 618 12.98 -35.11 15.29
CA ASP A 618 13.38 -34.12 16.27
C ASP A 618 14.92 -34.09 16.34
N THR A 619 15.48 -32.91 16.25
CA THR A 619 16.93 -32.71 16.31
C THR A 619 17.25 -31.44 17.10
N THR A 620 18.51 -31.33 17.56
CA THR A 620 18.97 -30.13 18.27
C THR A 620 20.22 -29.61 17.60
N PHE A 621 20.19 -28.31 17.25
CA PHE A 621 21.33 -27.65 16.65
C PHE A 621 21.56 -26.31 17.34
N GLY A 622 22.79 -26.04 17.77
CA GLY A 622 23.14 -24.79 18.47
C GLY A 622 22.38 -24.57 19.81
N GLY A 623 21.86 -25.64 20.42
CA GLY A 623 21.07 -25.58 21.65
C GLY A 623 19.56 -25.36 21.41
N THR A 624 19.13 -25.12 20.20
CA THR A 624 17.71 -24.97 19.79
C THR A 624 17.19 -26.31 19.28
N LYS A 625 15.98 -26.69 19.71
CA LYS A 625 15.27 -27.89 19.23
C LYS A 625 14.53 -27.56 17.94
N PHE A 626 14.60 -28.48 17.00
CA PHE A 626 13.92 -28.40 15.71
C PHE A 626 13.22 -29.70 15.39
N ARG A 627 12.06 -29.58 14.74
CA ARG A 627 11.53 -30.64 13.89
C ARG A 627 12.10 -30.45 12.49
N GLN A 628 12.99 -31.35 12.08
CA GLN A 628 13.54 -31.36 10.73
C GLN A 628 12.69 -32.26 9.86
N THR A 629 12.18 -31.75 8.72
CA THR A 629 11.59 -32.56 7.66
C THR A 629 12.64 -32.96 6.63
N LEU A 630 12.43 -34.08 5.96
CA LEU A 630 13.15 -34.50 4.77
C LEU A 630 12.11 -34.96 3.74
N GLU A 631 12.07 -34.30 2.61
CA GLU A 631 11.00 -34.37 1.60
C GLU A 631 11.58 -34.75 0.23
N PRO A 632 12.04 -36.00 0.02
CA PRO A 632 12.42 -36.45 -1.30
C PRO A 632 11.20 -36.52 -2.22
N ARG A 633 11.34 -35.96 -3.43
CA ARG A 633 10.31 -36.00 -4.47
C ARG A 633 10.92 -36.47 -5.78
N ALA A 634 10.20 -37.33 -6.48
CA ALA A 634 10.55 -37.84 -7.81
C ALA A 634 9.36 -37.71 -8.74
N MET A 635 9.58 -37.16 -9.92
CA MET A 635 8.55 -37.03 -10.94
C MET A 635 9.10 -37.54 -12.27
N TYR A 636 8.50 -38.62 -12.81
CA TYR A 636 8.73 -39.07 -14.16
C TYR A 636 7.69 -38.44 -15.10
N LEU A 637 8.17 -37.83 -16.18
CA LEU A 637 7.34 -37.18 -17.19
C LEU A 637 7.68 -37.73 -18.57
N TYR A 638 6.67 -38.14 -19.31
CA TYR A 638 6.77 -38.57 -20.69
C TYR A 638 5.77 -37.81 -21.58
N VAL A 639 6.29 -37.13 -22.61
CA VAL A 639 5.55 -36.47 -23.67
C VAL A 639 6.27 -36.81 -25.00
N PRO A 640 5.64 -37.53 -25.93
CA PRO A 640 6.30 -37.88 -27.18
C PRO A 640 6.62 -36.65 -28.02
N TYR A 641 7.70 -36.74 -28.78
CA TYR A 641 8.00 -35.70 -29.77
C TYR A 641 6.95 -35.61 -30.86
N LYS A 642 6.58 -34.40 -31.19
CA LYS A 642 5.80 -34.05 -32.37
C LYS A 642 6.42 -32.78 -32.97
N ASP A 643 6.61 -32.75 -34.28
CA ASP A 643 7.05 -31.56 -34.96
C ASP A 643 6.04 -30.43 -34.79
N GLN A 644 6.55 -29.21 -34.45
CA GLN A 644 5.76 -28.02 -34.14
C GLN A 644 6.34 -26.77 -34.81
N ASP A 645 7.31 -26.95 -35.75
CA ASP A 645 8.03 -25.80 -36.34
C ASP A 645 7.11 -24.99 -37.25
N ASN A 646 6.08 -25.65 -37.83
CA ASN A 646 5.03 -25.00 -38.62
C ASN A 646 3.92 -24.32 -37.79
N LEU A 647 4.03 -24.27 -36.46
CA LEU A 647 3.06 -23.59 -35.57
C LEU A 647 3.58 -22.20 -35.17
N PRO A 648 2.69 -21.20 -35.05
CA PRO A 648 3.06 -19.87 -34.55
C PRO A 648 3.47 -19.90 -33.08
N THR A 649 3.98 -18.78 -32.58
CA THR A 649 4.27 -18.54 -31.15
C THR A 649 3.55 -17.29 -30.69
N PHE A 650 2.26 -17.40 -30.44
CA PHE A 650 1.42 -16.29 -30.02
C PHE A 650 1.65 -15.86 -28.56
N ASP A 651 1.72 -16.84 -27.65
CA ASP A 651 1.82 -16.61 -26.21
C ASP A 651 2.85 -17.51 -25.53
N THR A 652 3.77 -18.07 -26.32
CA THR A 652 4.74 -19.03 -25.84
C THR A 652 6.12 -18.41 -25.71
N GLY A 653 6.70 -18.58 -24.54
CA GLY A 653 8.09 -18.32 -24.19
C GLY A 653 8.64 -19.45 -23.34
N GLU A 654 9.95 -19.59 -23.23
CA GLU A 654 10.58 -20.57 -22.36
C GLU A 654 10.70 -20.02 -20.93
N PHE A 655 10.35 -20.84 -19.95
CA PHE A 655 10.53 -20.45 -18.54
C PHE A 655 12.01 -20.41 -18.17
N THR A 656 12.42 -19.41 -17.42
CA THR A 656 13.71 -19.43 -16.73
C THR A 656 13.75 -20.63 -15.78
N PHE A 657 14.80 -21.44 -15.89
CA PHE A 657 14.94 -22.64 -15.09
C PHE A 657 15.08 -22.29 -13.60
N SER A 658 14.38 -23.03 -12.73
CA SER A 658 14.34 -22.86 -11.28
C SER A 658 14.01 -24.20 -10.60
N TYR A 659 14.04 -24.25 -9.28
CA TYR A 659 13.60 -25.44 -8.54
C TYR A 659 12.16 -25.83 -8.84
N ASP A 660 11.27 -24.86 -9.05
CA ASP A 660 9.88 -25.10 -9.44
C ASP A 660 9.76 -25.71 -10.85
N SER A 661 10.73 -25.44 -11.71
CA SER A 661 10.73 -25.99 -13.08
C SER A 661 10.90 -27.50 -13.10
N LEU A 662 11.45 -28.10 -12.04
CA LEU A 662 11.58 -29.57 -11.90
C LEU A 662 10.22 -30.28 -11.93
N TRP A 663 9.16 -29.62 -11.52
CA TRP A 663 7.81 -30.18 -11.31
C TRP A 663 6.81 -29.73 -12.37
N ARG A 664 7.24 -29.00 -13.40
CA ARG A 664 6.39 -28.55 -14.50
C ARG A 664 6.16 -29.65 -15.54
N GLU A 665 4.96 -29.65 -16.12
CA GLU A 665 4.60 -30.58 -17.21
C GLU A 665 5.06 -30.07 -18.57
N ASN A 666 5.29 -28.75 -18.71
CA ASN A 666 5.77 -28.12 -19.93
C ASN A 666 6.85 -27.09 -19.56
N ARG A 667 7.95 -27.05 -20.32
CA ARG A 667 9.00 -26.03 -20.15
C ARG A 667 8.67 -24.69 -20.78
N PHE A 668 7.61 -24.64 -21.58
CA PHE A 668 7.14 -23.44 -22.25
C PHE A 668 5.87 -22.88 -21.57
N THR A 669 5.70 -21.56 -21.69
CA THR A 669 4.42 -20.90 -21.41
C THR A 669 3.43 -21.13 -22.53
N GLY A 670 2.16 -20.77 -22.33
CA GLY A 670 1.14 -20.88 -23.39
C GLY A 670 0.86 -22.31 -23.86
N ARG A 671 0.30 -22.41 -25.06
CA ARG A 671 -0.12 -23.68 -25.65
C ARG A 671 0.48 -23.93 -27.06
N ASP A 672 1.24 -23.00 -27.62
CA ASP A 672 1.80 -23.14 -28.97
C ASP A 672 2.95 -24.14 -29.01
N ARG A 673 3.77 -24.17 -27.97
CA ARG A 673 4.81 -25.20 -27.83
C ARG A 673 4.52 -26.08 -26.63
N ILE A 674 4.44 -27.37 -26.84
CA ILE A 674 4.39 -28.40 -25.82
C ILE A 674 5.68 -29.19 -25.92
N GLY A 675 6.55 -29.05 -24.94
CA GLY A 675 7.87 -29.66 -24.94
C GLY A 675 7.78 -31.19 -24.90
N ASP A 676 8.49 -31.84 -25.80
CA ASP A 676 8.75 -33.27 -25.69
C ASP A 676 9.55 -33.55 -24.40
N ALA A 677 9.22 -34.64 -23.73
CA ALA A 677 9.83 -35.01 -22.48
C ALA A 677 9.90 -36.54 -22.33
N ASN A 678 11.05 -37.02 -21.92
CA ASN A 678 11.28 -38.35 -21.36
C ASN A 678 12.31 -38.14 -20.27
N GLN A 679 11.80 -37.85 -19.05
CA GLN A 679 12.66 -37.32 -18.01
C GLN A 679 12.25 -37.75 -16.61
N LEU A 680 13.24 -37.80 -15.72
CA LEU A 680 13.07 -38.01 -14.30
C LEU A 680 13.58 -36.78 -13.54
N SER A 681 12.68 -36.08 -12.87
CA SER A 681 13.03 -35.00 -11.95
C SER A 681 13.21 -35.58 -10.55
N LEU A 682 14.32 -35.27 -9.92
CA LEU A 682 14.62 -35.63 -8.53
C LEU A 682 14.86 -34.37 -7.72
N GLY A 683 14.22 -34.28 -6.57
CA GLY A 683 14.40 -33.18 -5.65
C GLY A 683 14.38 -33.61 -4.20
N LEU A 684 15.05 -32.86 -3.38
CA LEU A 684 15.12 -33.07 -1.95
C LEU A 684 14.91 -31.74 -1.25
N GLY A 685 13.85 -31.64 -0.44
CA GLY A 685 13.58 -30.50 0.44
C GLY A 685 13.82 -30.86 1.90
N SER A 686 14.18 -29.88 2.70
CA SER A 686 14.31 -30.02 4.16
C SER A 686 13.89 -28.71 4.82
N ARG A 687 13.03 -28.83 5.85
CA ARG A 687 12.57 -27.71 6.69
C ARG A 687 13.08 -27.91 8.11
N PHE A 688 13.39 -26.82 8.76
CA PHE A 688 13.76 -26.78 10.16
C PHE A 688 12.75 -25.89 10.87
N ILE A 689 11.86 -26.51 11.67
CA ILE A 689 10.75 -25.87 12.35
C ILE A 689 11.01 -25.94 13.85
N GLU A 690 10.98 -24.82 14.55
CA GLU A 690 11.13 -24.74 16.00
C GLU A 690 9.89 -25.26 16.76
N ASP A 691 10.01 -25.49 18.05
CA ASP A 691 8.91 -26.03 18.88
C ASP A 691 7.68 -25.11 18.92
N ASP A 692 7.86 -23.81 18.69
CA ASP A 692 6.79 -22.80 18.59
C ASP A 692 6.11 -22.73 17.21
N GLY A 693 6.58 -23.54 16.23
CA GLY A 693 6.09 -23.57 14.87
C GLY A 693 6.83 -22.62 13.91
N PHE A 694 7.84 -21.87 14.38
CA PHE A 694 8.61 -20.97 13.53
C PHE A 694 9.52 -21.77 12.57
N GLU A 695 9.32 -21.58 11.25
CA GLU A 695 10.19 -22.17 10.23
C GLU A 695 11.50 -21.39 10.14
N ARG A 696 12.55 -21.92 10.75
CA ARG A 696 13.89 -21.33 10.77
C ARG A 696 14.56 -21.37 9.41
N ALA A 697 14.48 -22.52 8.73
CA ALA A 697 15.10 -22.71 7.44
C ALA A 697 14.29 -23.64 6.54
N TYR A 698 14.31 -23.34 5.26
CA TYR A 698 13.93 -24.23 4.18
C TYR A 698 15.04 -24.27 3.16
N VAL A 699 15.47 -25.46 2.76
CA VAL A 699 16.47 -25.66 1.69
C VAL A 699 15.98 -26.77 0.80
N ALA A 700 16.07 -26.57 -0.51
CA ALA A 700 15.76 -27.61 -1.47
C ALA A 700 16.75 -27.60 -2.63
N ALA A 701 17.03 -28.79 -3.15
CA ALA A 701 17.90 -28.97 -4.31
C ALA A 701 17.33 -30.04 -5.21
N GLY A 702 17.57 -29.93 -6.51
CA GLY A 702 17.11 -30.94 -7.45
C GLY A 702 17.71 -30.79 -8.84
N GLN A 703 17.42 -31.80 -9.66
CA GLN A 703 17.93 -31.92 -11.03
C GLN A 703 16.99 -32.78 -11.86
N ILE A 704 16.96 -32.54 -13.17
CA ILE A 704 16.24 -33.37 -14.14
C ILE A 704 17.28 -34.21 -14.87
N TYR A 705 16.96 -35.50 -15.04
CA TYR A 705 17.68 -36.43 -15.91
C TYR A 705 16.86 -36.72 -17.14
N TYR A 706 17.42 -36.46 -18.32
CA TYR A 706 16.77 -36.60 -19.61
C TYR A 706 17.20 -37.93 -20.25
N PHE A 707 16.23 -38.70 -20.72
CA PHE A 707 16.42 -39.98 -21.40
C PHE A 707 16.30 -39.88 -22.92
N SER A 708 15.92 -38.69 -23.41
CA SER A 708 15.90 -38.35 -24.84
C SER A 708 16.19 -36.87 -25.03
N ASP A 709 16.67 -36.51 -26.21
CA ASP A 709 16.90 -35.13 -26.60
C ASP A 709 15.59 -34.34 -26.60
N ARG A 710 15.67 -33.06 -26.29
CA ARG A 710 14.51 -32.12 -26.28
C ARG A 710 14.44 -31.42 -27.63
N ARG A 711 13.66 -31.99 -28.54
CA ARG A 711 13.62 -31.58 -29.95
C ARG A 711 12.73 -30.38 -30.22
N VAL A 712 11.66 -30.17 -29.42
CA VAL A 712 10.79 -29.02 -29.58
C VAL A 712 11.52 -27.77 -29.06
N GLN A 713 11.67 -26.77 -29.91
CA GLN A 713 12.39 -25.52 -29.65
C GLN A 713 11.50 -24.29 -29.98
N LEU A 714 11.91 -23.11 -29.53
CA LEU A 714 11.38 -21.84 -30.02
C LEU A 714 11.92 -21.53 -31.44
N PRO A 715 11.19 -20.70 -32.23
CA PRO A 715 11.68 -20.28 -33.54
C PRO A 715 13.08 -19.69 -33.50
N GLY A 716 13.86 -19.89 -34.55
CA GLY A 716 15.27 -19.50 -34.65
C GLY A 716 16.25 -20.53 -34.11
N LEU A 717 15.74 -21.63 -33.50
CA LEU A 717 16.53 -22.77 -33.03
C LEU A 717 15.91 -24.09 -33.54
N THR A 718 15.34 -24.08 -34.73
CA THR A 718 14.66 -25.26 -35.30
C THR A 718 15.66 -26.35 -35.63
N GLU A 719 15.18 -27.62 -35.66
CA GLU A 719 16.03 -28.76 -35.98
C GLU A 719 16.63 -28.64 -37.39
N ASP A 720 15.91 -28.03 -38.33
CA ASP A 720 16.38 -27.82 -39.70
C ASP A 720 17.42 -26.71 -39.84
N ASP A 721 17.30 -25.62 -39.05
CA ASP A 721 18.34 -24.60 -38.95
C ASP A 721 19.66 -25.20 -38.39
N LEU A 722 19.53 -26.03 -37.37
CA LEU A 722 20.65 -26.72 -36.74
C LEU A 722 21.27 -27.76 -37.69
N ARG A 723 20.45 -28.50 -38.45
CA ARG A 723 20.94 -29.44 -39.46
C ARG A 723 21.64 -28.75 -40.62
N ALA A 724 21.09 -27.63 -41.10
CA ALA A 724 21.68 -26.87 -42.19
C ALA A 724 23.05 -26.29 -41.82
N SER A 725 23.22 -25.94 -40.55
CA SER A 725 24.47 -25.39 -40.02
C SER A 725 25.46 -26.45 -39.51
N GLY A 726 25.01 -27.72 -39.34
CA GLY A 726 25.78 -28.76 -38.67
C GLY A 726 25.98 -28.58 -37.18
N ALA A 727 25.31 -27.57 -36.59
CA ALA A 727 25.39 -27.31 -35.19
C ALA A 727 24.40 -28.16 -34.39
N LYS A 728 24.70 -28.43 -33.11
CA LYS A 728 23.78 -29.05 -32.18
C LYS A 728 23.40 -28.01 -31.13
N ASN A 729 22.12 -27.96 -30.80
CA ASN A 729 21.71 -27.18 -29.62
C ASN A 729 22.27 -27.83 -28.35
N PRO A 730 23.23 -27.22 -27.67
CA PRO A 730 23.92 -27.86 -26.55
C PRO A 730 23.03 -28.05 -25.34
N ASP A 731 21.88 -27.36 -25.27
CA ASP A 731 20.92 -27.54 -24.19
C ASP A 731 19.91 -28.64 -24.52
N ALA A 732 19.64 -28.92 -25.79
CA ALA A 732 18.66 -29.91 -26.23
C ALA A 732 19.15 -31.35 -26.07
N ASP A 733 20.46 -31.62 -26.26
CA ASP A 733 21.05 -32.97 -26.25
C ASP A 733 21.73 -33.37 -24.93
N THR A 734 21.71 -32.48 -23.92
CA THR A 734 22.26 -32.80 -22.60
C THR A 734 21.41 -33.85 -21.87
N TRP A 735 22.08 -34.77 -21.20
CA TRP A 735 21.41 -35.85 -20.44
C TRP A 735 20.93 -35.42 -19.03
N ARG A 736 21.24 -34.19 -18.59
CA ARG A 736 20.86 -33.64 -17.30
C ARG A 736 20.68 -32.12 -17.37
N SER A 737 19.79 -31.59 -16.51
CA SER A 737 19.58 -30.14 -16.36
C SER A 737 20.68 -29.49 -15.52
N PRO A 738 20.71 -28.15 -15.40
CA PRO A 738 21.36 -27.48 -14.29
C PRO A 738 20.87 -28.02 -12.93
N TYR A 739 21.73 -27.96 -11.91
CA TYR A 739 21.27 -28.09 -10.54
C TYR A 739 20.46 -26.88 -10.15
N ALA A 740 19.26 -27.09 -9.59
CA ALA A 740 18.44 -26.03 -9.03
C ALA A 740 18.50 -26.12 -7.51
N LEU A 741 18.88 -25.02 -6.88
CA LEU A 741 18.90 -24.87 -5.45
C LEU A 741 18.00 -23.70 -5.08
N THR A 742 17.23 -23.83 -3.99
CA THR A 742 16.45 -22.75 -3.39
C THR A 742 16.55 -22.84 -1.88
N GLY A 743 16.55 -21.72 -1.20
CA GLY A 743 16.61 -21.71 0.23
C GLY A 743 16.19 -20.38 0.85
N ILE A 744 15.66 -20.48 2.04
CA ILE A 744 15.41 -19.35 2.94
C ILE A 744 15.89 -19.70 4.33
N TYR A 745 16.57 -18.79 4.96
CA TYR A 745 17.00 -18.88 6.35
C TYR A 745 16.52 -17.64 7.11
N ARG A 746 15.71 -17.87 8.15
CA ARG A 746 15.23 -16.81 9.03
C ARG A 746 16.08 -16.78 10.29
N PHE A 747 16.87 -15.72 10.44
CA PHE A 747 17.72 -15.52 11.63
C PHE A 747 16.87 -15.34 12.90
N ASN A 748 15.76 -14.65 12.76
CA ASN A 748 14.68 -14.48 13.71
C ASN A 748 13.43 -13.97 12.96
N HIS A 749 12.43 -13.44 13.65
CA HIS A 749 11.24 -12.84 13.04
C HIS A 749 11.56 -11.56 12.25
N ASP A 750 12.68 -10.91 12.58
CA ASP A 750 13.04 -9.59 12.05
C ASP A 750 13.79 -9.65 10.73
N TRP A 751 14.55 -10.71 10.46
CA TRP A 751 15.37 -10.78 9.26
C TRP A 751 15.57 -12.19 8.72
N PHE A 752 15.69 -12.23 7.40
CA PHE A 752 15.94 -13.48 6.66
C PHE A 752 16.91 -13.27 5.50
N ALA A 753 17.48 -14.37 5.07
CA ALA A 753 18.19 -14.48 3.79
C ALA A 753 17.47 -15.49 2.90
N SER A 754 17.30 -15.17 1.63
CA SER A 754 16.79 -16.11 0.61
C SER A 754 17.70 -16.16 -0.59
N SER A 755 17.78 -17.33 -1.22
CA SER A 755 18.62 -17.54 -2.39
C SER A 755 17.99 -18.56 -3.32
N ASP A 756 18.03 -18.28 -4.62
CA ASP A 756 17.84 -19.26 -5.70
C ASP A 756 19.11 -19.30 -6.52
N PHE A 757 19.54 -20.49 -6.91
CA PHE A 757 20.80 -20.66 -7.59
C PHE A 757 20.74 -21.86 -8.55
N ASN A 758 21.14 -21.62 -9.81
CA ASN A 758 21.19 -22.66 -10.84
C ASN A 758 22.61 -22.76 -11.40
N TRP A 759 23.23 -23.92 -11.23
CA TRP A 759 24.54 -24.22 -11.77
C TRP A 759 24.46 -25.33 -12.81
N ASN A 760 25.00 -25.03 -13.99
CA ASN A 760 24.95 -25.94 -15.12
C ASN A 760 26.22 -26.82 -15.18
N PRO A 761 26.11 -28.12 -14.85
CA PRO A 761 27.23 -29.04 -14.88
C PRO A 761 27.67 -29.40 -16.29
N ASN A 762 26.93 -29.08 -17.31
CA ASN A 762 27.27 -29.36 -18.72
C ASN A 762 28.18 -28.28 -19.28
N THR A 763 28.01 -27.04 -18.83
CA THR A 763 28.78 -25.87 -19.27
C THR A 763 29.78 -25.40 -18.23
N HIS A 764 29.70 -25.89 -16.99
CA HIS A 764 30.47 -25.46 -15.82
C HIS A 764 30.26 -23.97 -15.47
N HIS A 765 29.10 -23.41 -15.82
CA HIS A 765 28.74 -22.03 -15.52
C HIS A 765 27.50 -21.94 -14.64
N THR A 766 27.35 -20.81 -13.95
CA THR A 766 26.11 -20.43 -13.29
C THR A 766 25.18 -19.83 -14.33
N ASP A 767 23.97 -20.37 -14.48
CA ASP A 767 22.98 -19.85 -15.43
C ASP A 767 22.24 -18.65 -14.82
N ASN A 768 21.83 -18.78 -13.57
CA ASN A 768 21.24 -17.67 -12.82
C ASN A 768 21.35 -17.89 -11.31
N GLY A 769 21.22 -16.81 -10.55
CA GLY A 769 21.21 -16.84 -9.11
C GLY A 769 20.78 -15.51 -8.53
N ASN A 770 20.15 -15.59 -7.36
CA ASN A 770 19.89 -14.42 -6.54
C ASN A 770 20.24 -14.71 -5.09
N LEU A 771 20.57 -13.68 -4.37
CA LEU A 771 20.76 -13.69 -2.93
C LEU A 771 20.14 -12.41 -2.39
N MET A 772 19.26 -12.53 -1.41
CA MET A 772 18.56 -11.41 -0.83
C MET A 772 18.61 -11.49 0.70
N PHE A 773 18.93 -10.39 1.34
CA PHE A 773 18.80 -10.16 2.77
C PHE A 773 17.75 -9.10 3.03
N HIS A 774 16.85 -9.36 3.94
CA HIS A 774 15.86 -8.42 4.41
C HIS A 774 15.86 -8.36 5.93
N TYR A 775 15.87 -7.14 6.48
CA TYR A 775 15.80 -6.86 7.91
C TYR A 775 14.77 -5.78 8.18
N GLN A 776 13.75 -6.13 8.99
CA GLN A 776 12.73 -5.19 9.48
C GLN A 776 12.19 -5.68 10.83
N PRO A 777 12.70 -5.16 11.98
CA PRO A 777 12.31 -5.65 13.28
C PRO A 777 10.90 -5.19 13.67
N GLU A 778 10.10 -6.11 14.23
CA GLU A 778 8.77 -5.79 14.78
C GLU A 778 8.85 -4.78 15.93
N ALA A 779 9.89 -4.86 16.75
CA ALA A 779 10.09 -3.96 17.88
C ALA A 779 10.42 -2.51 17.47
N ASP A 780 10.97 -2.29 16.28
CA ASP A 780 11.26 -0.98 15.72
C ASP A 780 11.08 -1.00 14.20
N PRO A 781 9.84 -1.01 13.72
CA PRO A 781 9.53 -1.11 12.29
C PRO A 781 10.04 0.08 11.45
N ARG A 782 10.58 1.12 12.10
CA ARG A 782 11.24 2.25 11.41
C ARG A 782 12.54 1.84 10.73
N LYS A 783 13.14 0.71 11.11
CA LYS A 783 14.38 0.18 10.54
C LYS A 783 14.05 -0.77 9.40
N VAL A 784 14.57 -0.49 8.23
CA VAL A 784 14.49 -1.35 7.06
C VAL A 784 15.88 -1.44 6.45
N LEU A 785 16.33 -2.63 6.13
CA LEU A 785 17.59 -2.87 5.43
C LEU A 785 17.41 -4.01 4.44
N ASN A 786 17.74 -3.78 3.19
CA ASN A 786 17.72 -4.77 2.13
C ASN A 786 19.08 -4.82 1.45
N ALA A 787 19.56 -6.00 1.14
CA ALA A 787 20.73 -6.21 0.31
C ALA A 787 20.47 -7.38 -0.63
N GLY A 788 20.50 -7.13 -1.91
CA GLY A 788 20.24 -8.09 -2.96
C GLY A 788 21.41 -8.16 -3.94
N TYR A 789 21.70 -9.37 -4.43
CA TYR A 789 22.56 -9.61 -5.57
C TYR A 789 21.83 -10.52 -6.55
N ARG A 790 21.84 -10.14 -7.82
CA ARG A 790 21.15 -10.87 -8.89
C ARG A 790 22.10 -11.09 -10.05
N TYR A 791 22.17 -12.33 -10.49
CA TYR A 791 22.93 -12.75 -11.65
C TYR A 791 22.05 -13.54 -12.60
N ARG A 792 22.18 -13.29 -13.90
CA ARG A 792 21.65 -14.13 -14.99
C ARG A 792 22.62 -14.06 -16.15
N ALA A 793 23.14 -15.21 -16.55
CA ALA A 793 23.95 -15.34 -17.74
C ALA A 793 23.17 -14.94 -18.99
N ASP A 794 23.84 -14.43 -20.00
CA ASP A 794 23.24 -14.23 -21.30
C ASP A 794 22.83 -15.58 -21.92
N SER A 795 21.74 -15.56 -22.65
CA SER A 795 21.27 -16.74 -23.37
C SER A 795 22.28 -17.11 -24.48
N LYS A 796 22.51 -18.40 -24.63
CA LYS A 796 23.25 -18.88 -25.78
C LYS A 796 22.44 -18.57 -27.05
N ARG A 797 23.09 -17.93 -28.01
CA ARG A 797 22.52 -17.62 -29.32
C ARG A 797 23.23 -18.43 -30.38
N PHE A 798 22.49 -18.90 -31.36
CA PHE A 798 23.05 -19.51 -32.55
C PHE A 798 23.62 -18.39 -33.41
N ASN A 799 24.94 -18.43 -33.69
CA ASN A 799 25.58 -17.52 -34.61
C ASN A 799 25.59 -18.15 -36.01
N PRO A 800 24.74 -17.67 -36.94
CA PRO A 800 24.67 -18.24 -38.28
C PRO A 800 25.94 -18.08 -39.08
N ASN A 801 26.81 -17.13 -38.73
CA ASN A 801 28.07 -16.89 -39.43
C ASN A 801 29.16 -17.90 -39.02
N THR A 802 29.14 -18.38 -37.76
CA THR A 802 30.10 -19.37 -37.27
C THR A 802 29.53 -20.78 -37.26
N GLY A 803 28.19 -20.91 -37.39
CA GLY A 803 27.50 -22.18 -37.24
C GLY A 803 27.59 -22.80 -35.86
N GLN A 804 27.85 -21.99 -34.84
CA GLN A 804 28.01 -22.45 -33.45
C GLN A 804 27.12 -21.67 -32.51
N PHE A 805 26.77 -22.31 -31.37
CA PHE A 805 26.18 -21.61 -30.28
C PHE A 805 27.25 -20.85 -29.50
N GLU A 806 27.11 -19.57 -29.45
CA GLU A 806 27.96 -18.69 -28.67
C GLU A 806 27.18 -18.15 -27.49
N TYR A 807 27.83 -17.99 -26.34
CA TYR A 807 27.29 -17.11 -25.33
C TYR A 807 27.20 -15.71 -25.94
N GLY A 808 26.08 -15.05 -25.78
CA GLY A 808 25.89 -13.72 -26.30
C GLY A 808 26.99 -12.76 -25.79
N SER A 809 27.06 -11.62 -26.39
CA SER A 809 28.09 -10.58 -26.15
C SER A 809 28.02 -9.91 -24.78
N ASP A 810 27.51 -10.58 -23.75
CA ASP A 810 27.18 -10.05 -22.42
C ASP A 810 26.08 -8.93 -22.44
N GLU A 811 25.49 -8.68 -23.60
CA GLU A 811 24.51 -7.60 -23.78
C GLU A 811 23.26 -7.78 -22.90
N TYR A 812 22.79 -9.03 -22.76
CA TYR A 812 21.61 -9.39 -21.96
C TYR A 812 21.94 -10.02 -20.60
N LYS A 813 23.22 -10.07 -20.27
CA LYS A 813 23.68 -10.52 -18.96
C LYS A 813 23.19 -9.56 -17.88
N ILE A 814 22.62 -10.10 -16.83
CA ILE A 814 22.26 -9.33 -15.63
C ILE A 814 23.28 -9.69 -14.54
N GLU A 815 23.96 -8.70 -14.03
CA GLU A 815 24.83 -8.83 -12.87
C GLU A 815 24.72 -7.55 -12.05
N GLN A 816 23.88 -7.57 -11.04
CA GLN A 816 23.45 -6.36 -10.32
C GLN A 816 23.44 -6.60 -8.82
N HIS A 817 23.79 -5.56 -8.06
CA HIS A 817 23.38 -5.47 -6.68
C HIS A 817 22.31 -4.40 -6.50
N ASP A 818 21.48 -4.59 -5.48
CA ASP A 818 20.48 -3.63 -4.99
C ASP A 818 20.57 -3.55 -3.48
N PHE A 819 20.99 -2.40 -2.99
CA PHE A 819 21.10 -2.11 -1.57
C PHE A 819 20.15 -0.98 -1.22
N SER A 820 19.23 -1.21 -0.26
CA SER A 820 18.32 -0.16 0.17
C SER A 820 18.10 -0.18 1.67
N PHE A 821 17.86 1.00 2.24
CA PHE A 821 17.66 1.12 3.66
C PHE A 821 16.84 2.35 4.06
N ILE A 822 16.18 2.22 5.21
CA ILE A 822 15.69 3.34 6.02
C ILE A 822 16.19 3.09 7.44
N TRP A 823 16.96 4.02 7.97
CA TRP A 823 17.61 3.83 9.25
C TRP A 823 17.54 5.07 10.14
N PRO A 824 16.98 4.94 11.36
CA PRO A 824 16.98 6.06 12.32
C PRO A 824 18.41 6.33 12.79
N VAL A 825 18.95 7.49 12.44
CA VAL A 825 20.31 7.94 12.82
C VAL A 825 20.30 8.76 14.12
N LEU A 826 19.20 9.46 14.38
CA LEU A 826 18.91 10.21 15.61
C LEU A 826 17.44 9.97 15.96
N PRO A 827 16.98 10.33 17.18
CA PRO A 827 15.59 10.04 17.59
C PRO A 827 14.52 10.44 16.59
N GLN A 828 14.66 11.59 15.91
CA GLN A 828 13.71 12.15 14.97
C GLN A 828 14.20 12.13 13.52
N TRP A 829 15.42 11.65 13.27
CA TRP A 829 16.03 11.65 11.95
C TRP A 829 16.27 10.24 11.44
N ALA A 830 15.83 9.95 10.24
CA ALA A 830 16.15 8.73 9.52
C ALA A 830 16.90 9.05 8.24
N ALA A 831 17.91 8.28 7.94
CA ALA A 831 18.55 8.27 6.63
C ALA A 831 17.81 7.28 5.74
N ILE A 832 17.59 7.66 4.48
CA ILE A 832 16.95 6.86 3.44
C ILE A 832 17.94 6.71 2.30
N GLY A 833 18.09 5.52 1.75
CA GLY A 833 18.95 5.33 0.61
C GLY A 833 18.65 4.07 -0.16
N ARG A 834 18.99 4.12 -1.45
CA ARG A 834 19.07 2.97 -2.35
C ARG A 834 20.23 3.15 -3.30
N TRP A 835 20.86 2.05 -3.67
CA TRP A 835 21.85 1.99 -4.71
C TRP A 835 21.72 0.68 -5.46
N GLN A 836 21.37 0.78 -6.75
CA GLN A 836 21.31 -0.32 -7.69
C GLN A 836 22.38 -0.10 -8.75
N PHE A 837 23.28 -1.05 -8.89
CA PHE A 837 24.41 -0.99 -9.82
C PHE A 837 24.44 -2.22 -10.71
N ASP A 838 24.67 -2.00 -11.97
CA ASP A 838 24.86 -3.05 -12.98
C ASP A 838 26.35 -3.20 -13.29
N TYR A 839 26.90 -4.37 -12.94
CA TYR A 839 28.34 -4.67 -13.17
C TYR A 839 28.65 -4.91 -14.63
N ASN A 840 27.69 -5.49 -15.38
CA ASN A 840 27.86 -5.78 -16.79
C ASN A 840 27.98 -4.48 -17.60
N LYS A 841 27.14 -3.51 -17.27
CA LYS A 841 27.14 -2.18 -17.91
C LYS A 841 28.05 -1.17 -17.20
N SER A 842 28.68 -1.57 -16.11
CA SER A 842 29.56 -0.76 -15.26
C SER A 842 28.96 0.59 -14.88
N ARG A 843 27.65 0.62 -14.54
CA ARG A 843 26.94 1.86 -14.20
C ARG A 843 25.91 1.69 -13.10
N THR A 844 25.62 2.80 -12.43
CA THR A 844 24.48 2.91 -11.53
C THR A 844 23.19 3.00 -12.37
N LEU A 845 22.21 2.15 -12.09
CA LEU A 845 20.89 2.19 -12.71
C LEU A 845 19.99 3.16 -11.97
N GLU A 846 19.95 3.04 -10.65
CA GLU A 846 19.25 3.96 -9.78
C GLU A 846 20.02 4.14 -8.47
N ALA A 847 20.12 5.37 -8.02
CA ALA A 847 20.58 5.67 -6.69
C ALA A 847 19.79 6.83 -6.11
N PHE A 848 19.34 6.70 -4.89
CA PHE A 848 18.83 7.84 -4.16
C PHE A 848 19.32 7.85 -2.72
N GLY A 849 19.45 9.06 -2.20
CA GLY A 849 19.86 9.26 -0.83
C GLY A 849 19.20 10.50 -0.25
N GLY A 850 18.85 10.43 1.02
CA GLY A 850 18.18 11.53 1.66
C GLY A 850 17.96 11.35 3.15
N PHE A 851 17.25 12.29 3.70
CA PHE A 851 16.92 12.31 5.12
C PHE A 851 15.43 12.56 5.33
N GLU A 852 14.89 11.88 6.31
CA GLU A 852 13.57 12.12 6.86
C GLU A 852 13.73 12.68 8.27
N TYR A 853 13.07 13.80 8.54
CA TYR A 853 12.84 14.31 9.89
C TYR A 853 11.38 14.07 10.25
N ASP A 854 11.12 13.38 11.35
CA ASP A 854 9.77 13.14 11.85
C ASP A 854 9.65 13.64 13.29
N SER A 855 8.60 14.42 13.54
CA SER A 855 8.28 14.96 14.87
C SER A 855 6.82 14.67 15.22
N CYS A 856 6.39 15.08 16.40
CA CYS A 856 5.00 14.92 16.82
C CYS A 856 4.00 15.58 15.85
N CYS A 857 4.33 16.73 15.27
CA CYS A 857 3.38 17.55 14.51
C CYS A 857 3.74 17.83 13.05
N TRP A 858 4.91 17.38 12.56
CA TRP A 858 5.28 17.54 11.16
C TRP A 858 6.35 16.54 10.73
N LYS A 859 6.42 16.27 9.42
CA LYS A 859 7.43 15.40 8.82
C LYS A 859 8.02 16.11 7.59
N LEU A 860 9.32 15.96 7.39
CA LEU A 860 10.06 16.49 6.24
C LEU A 860 10.86 15.37 5.60
N ARG A 861 10.81 15.24 4.28
CA ARG A 861 11.69 14.37 3.50
C ARG A 861 12.42 15.20 2.46
N LEU A 862 13.72 15.02 2.38
CA LEU A 862 14.56 15.58 1.32
C LEU A 862 15.35 14.45 0.68
N ILE A 863 15.14 14.19 -0.59
CA ILE A 863 15.75 13.07 -1.32
C ILE A 863 16.37 13.60 -2.61
N ASN A 864 17.62 13.23 -2.85
CA ASN A 864 18.28 13.38 -4.14
C ASN A 864 18.26 12.03 -4.83
N ARG A 865 17.77 11.96 -6.07
CA ARG A 865 17.63 10.75 -6.89
C ARG A 865 18.40 10.91 -8.20
N TYR A 866 19.10 9.86 -8.58
CA TYR A 866 19.68 9.60 -9.86
C TYR A 866 19.05 8.35 -10.43
N TRP A 867 18.62 8.37 -11.69
CA TRP A 867 18.07 7.18 -12.36
C TRP A 867 18.39 7.24 -13.86
N VAL A 868 18.39 6.07 -14.46
CA VAL A 868 18.61 5.93 -15.90
C VAL A 868 17.29 5.54 -16.52
N ASP A 869 16.78 6.34 -17.41
CA ASP A 869 15.62 6.01 -18.20
C ASP A 869 16.01 5.18 -19.42
N TYR A 870 15.05 4.41 -19.92
CA TYR A 870 15.14 3.79 -21.23
C TYR A 870 14.98 4.93 -22.26
N ASP A 871 16.10 5.48 -22.73
CA ASP A 871 16.09 6.34 -23.90
C ASP A 871 15.75 5.50 -25.16
N ASP A 872 15.76 6.12 -26.31
CA ASP A 872 15.39 5.56 -27.63
C ASP A 872 16.05 4.21 -27.99
N ASP A 873 16.92 3.69 -27.13
CA ASP A 873 17.57 2.39 -27.23
C ASP A 873 16.77 1.30 -26.52
N GLU A 874 16.65 0.12 -27.13
CA GLU A 874 15.96 -1.06 -26.59
C GLU A 874 16.47 -1.52 -25.22
N TYR A 875 17.69 -1.10 -24.86
CA TYR A 875 18.36 -1.49 -23.63
C TYR A 875 19.10 -0.32 -23.00
N ILE A 876 19.12 -0.27 -21.65
CA ILE A 876 20.05 0.61 -20.96
C ILE A 876 21.46 0.22 -21.31
N THR A 877 22.18 1.11 -21.95
CA THR A 877 23.60 0.98 -22.33
C THR A 877 24.49 1.70 -21.32
N SER A 878 25.80 1.59 -21.49
CA SER A 878 26.75 2.38 -20.70
C SER A 878 26.65 3.90 -20.98
N THR A 879 26.07 4.29 -22.11
CA THR A 879 25.92 5.67 -22.58
C THR A 879 24.51 6.23 -22.45
N SER A 880 23.51 5.44 -22.09
CA SER A 880 22.12 5.92 -21.86
C SER A 880 22.10 7.11 -20.92
N LYS A 881 21.29 8.09 -21.24
CA LYS A 881 21.16 9.33 -20.48
C LYS A 881 20.63 9.05 -19.07
N ALA A 882 21.13 9.75 -18.09
CA ALA A 882 20.68 9.66 -16.72
C ALA A 882 20.01 10.95 -16.29
N ASP A 883 18.95 10.81 -15.51
CA ASP A 883 18.25 11.89 -14.87
C ASP A 883 18.68 12.12 -13.44
N HIS A 884 18.52 13.36 -13.01
CA HIS A 884 18.78 13.80 -11.64
C HIS A 884 17.59 14.59 -11.13
N GLY A 885 17.16 14.29 -9.91
CA GLY A 885 16.06 15.00 -9.28
C GLY A 885 16.28 15.23 -7.79
N VAL A 886 15.80 16.36 -7.30
CA VAL A 886 15.73 16.66 -5.87
C VAL A 886 14.26 16.78 -5.50
N PHE A 887 13.85 16.04 -4.49
CA PHE A 887 12.46 15.93 -4.04
C PHE A 887 12.35 16.40 -2.59
N LEU A 888 11.45 17.33 -2.34
CA LEU A 888 11.15 17.85 -1.01
C LEU A 888 9.66 17.64 -0.71
N GLN A 889 9.38 16.91 0.37
CA GLN A 889 8.04 16.66 0.87
C GLN A 889 7.92 17.23 2.29
N ILE A 890 6.89 18.04 2.53
CA ILE A 890 6.57 18.61 3.85
C ILE A 890 5.16 18.17 4.23
N ILE A 891 5.02 17.51 5.37
CA ILE A 891 3.75 17.02 5.88
C ILE A 891 3.46 17.70 7.22
N LEU A 892 2.40 18.49 7.29
CA LEU A 892 1.91 19.10 8.52
C LEU A 892 0.81 18.19 9.10
N LYS A 893 1.16 17.42 10.14
CA LYS A 893 0.22 16.49 10.77
C LYS A 893 -0.96 17.25 11.36
N GLY A 894 -2.19 16.86 10.97
CA GLY A 894 -3.44 17.51 11.38
C GLY A 894 -3.98 18.59 10.43
N LEU A 895 -3.29 18.92 9.33
CA LEU A 895 -3.83 19.79 8.27
C LEU A 895 -4.20 19.06 6.98
N GLY A 896 -4.06 17.76 6.93
CA GLY A 896 -4.41 16.90 5.78
C GLY A 896 -3.73 15.54 5.89
N GLY A 897 -4.32 14.53 5.26
CA GLY A 897 -3.73 13.19 5.12
C GLY A 897 -2.63 13.16 4.07
N VAL A 898 -1.71 12.22 4.21
CA VAL A 898 -0.73 11.89 3.16
C VAL A 898 -1.40 10.89 2.22
N VAL A 899 -1.62 11.24 0.96
CA VAL A 899 -2.06 10.28 -0.05
C VAL A 899 -1.25 10.54 -1.32
N GLY A 900 -0.63 9.46 -1.83
CA GLY A 900 -0.06 9.35 -3.17
C GLY A 900 0.81 10.52 -3.63
N ASN A 901 2.10 10.46 -3.30
CA ASN A 901 3.10 11.41 -3.82
C ASN A 901 4.13 10.66 -4.67
N GLN A 902 4.71 11.33 -5.66
CA GLN A 902 5.86 10.81 -6.42
C GLN A 902 6.93 10.21 -5.52
N VAL A 903 7.25 10.90 -4.41
CA VAL A 903 8.23 10.44 -3.42
C VAL A 903 7.85 9.08 -2.82
N GLU A 904 6.60 8.89 -2.45
CA GLU A 904 6.11 7.61 -1.90
C GLU A 904 6.11 6.51 -2.96
N GLY A 905 5.80 6.85 -4.21
CA GLY A 905 5.78 5.91 -5.33
C GLY A 905 7.15 5.24 -5.54
N PHE A 906 8.22 6.02 -5.72
CA PHE A 906 9.53 5.43 -5.95
C PHE A 906 10.16 4.83 -4.67
N LEU A 907 9.81 5.32 -3.47
CA LEU A 907 10.25 4.70 -2.22
C LEU A 907 9.59 3.33 -2.01
N ASP A 908 8.30 3.20 -2.29
CA ASP A 908 7.56 1.93 -2.19
C ASP A 908 8.08 0.89 -3.20
N GLN A 909 8.38 1.33 -4.42
CA GLN A 909 8.98 0.46 -5.44
C GLN A 909 10.44 0.12 -5.15
N GLY A 910 11.19 1.05 -4.58
CA GLY A 910 12.65 0.95 -4.39
C GLY A 910 13.07 0.33 -3.05
N ILE A 911 12.23 0.33 -2.02
CA ILE A 911 12.59 -0.17 -0.70
C ILE A 911 11.55 -1.19 -0.21
N GLN A 912 11.89 -2.46 -0.26
CA GLN A 912 11.03 -3.50 0.29
C GLN A 912 10.79 -3.25 1.79
N GLY A 913 9.51 -3.29 2.22
CA GLY A 913 9.12 -3.02 3.61
C GLY A 913 8.78 -1.54 3.89
N TYR A 914 8.92 -0.64 2.90
CA TYR A 914 8.58 0.77 3.06
C TYR A 914 7.13 0.99 3.46
N ARG A 915 6.17 0.36 2.76
CA ARG A 915 4.73 0.51 3.03
C ARG A 915 4.36 0.04 4.44
N GLN A 916 4.86 -1.13 4.84
CA GLN A 916 4.65 -1.66 6.19
C GLN A 916 5.20 -0.72 7.27
N ARG A 917 6.33 -0.06 6.99
CA ARG A 917 6.90 0.96 7.88
C ARG A 917 5.98 2.18 8.03
N GLU A 918 5.44 2.69 6.92
CA GLU A 918 4.55 3.86 6.96
C GLU A 918 3.22 3.54 7.67
N ASP A 919 2.64 2.37 7.41
CA ASP A 919 1.41 1.91 8.07
C ASP A 919 1.58 1.79 9.60
N ASN A 920 2.74 1.35 10.07
CA ASN A 920 3.07 1.25 11.49
C ASN A 920 3.44 2.62 12.11
N ALA A 921 3.74 3.63 11.32
CA ALA A 921 4.11 4.98 11.79
C ALA A 921 2.91 5.95 11.87
N MET A 922 1.77 5.58 11.25
CA MET A 922 0.52 6.34 11.32
C MET A 922 -0.29 5.97 12.53
#